data_ec055ead295ef0429a9752976578ea4c
#
_entry.id   ec055ead295ef0429a9752976578ea4c
#
_cell.length_a   1.000
_cell.length_b   1.000
_cell.length_c   1.000
_cell.angle_alpha   90.00
_cell.angle_beta   90.00
_cell.angle_gamma   90.00
#
_symmetry.space_group_name_H-M   'P 1'
#
loop_
_entity.id
_entity.type
_entity.pdbx_description
1 polymer ?
#
loop_
_entity_poly.entity_id
_entity_poly.type
_entity_poly.pdbx_seq_one_letter_code
_entity_poly.pdbx_strand_id
1 'polypeptide(L)'
;METEQSSASTRPGTPGLDVFKIAGRSISGFVHSFRTGDPRRVRHPFTTLLEEHLALFLEYHPHVRFYQRGDASPACASAYGLVTDLGTPYRINYVFEGKPHEYLPDFVGTLCDGGLLIAEAGRESEKSKGKALVKAEAARRLAQIKGGEYWIGTDVNLSERRHQNWLHLHARRQSFPTYAEISSALLAQWPYGDMRCVSELVRSFGPYWSEGEVETAVWKLVGDAAAEGRLLVDLTEVELSHATPLALLEPGIPPILPNPLPNALEETGLVDMASSEGSDEDLVLDPLVGIPGPTFDASVLATAEEQARFHRNLAAVTAVLAGMSGRSVAQAHGMAVSALSRLVRRTKELGQIACVPYATYHRDRTLHPEFQQLIRKLYTQPLRPTVMAVYEDVQLKHLAEELSSREGKPISVPSYHQIWDFVKAIAQETNIADARSGLKHPPRERMSPKSFVLSIASPALICQVDEHTLDLFVVTADGTVITRRVHGAVLICVKTAAILGAVLSLDSLKEEDYMRLVKMAIEPKDRITALYECQHPWPCTGKPAVIFHDRGKIFTSERATQVLVDRLGITTEQAPPYAPSAKGTVEALFTWVTRKFTHRLPGTTKATPADRGNYDSKAEAQKAGITLDVLEKLFIQAIVDAYMQEWDHLRRGRRATLWEESVQQKGVPRYLGSPDDLKLLLMKAKNRKNPITGRYAITQGRLSFLGRNYVSPGLLDRLRGKEIDIYYDRRDISVIYLFLEGELVGEAYCTELLGQRMSIWEAQTRRKADTEQAKDANTISLENRQRIQQEAASGRKALSLETRRLEKQRLLAQQRPEMHPDHVQAALRVLAHQQSTSPPPPRQPTGLLPPAVPEDDAPATPIVRLQIRKRRSNDD
;
A
#
# COMPACT_ATOMS: atom_id res chain seq x y z
N MET A 1 -40.07 5.88 -10.37
CA MET A 1 -38.91 5.15 -9.86
C MET A 1 -37.72 6.08 -10.02
N GLU A 2 -37.53 6.91 -9.03
CA GLU A 2 -36.50 7.95 -8.98
C GLU A 2 -35.23 7.30 -8.41
N THR A 3 -34.17 7.40 -9.17
CA THR A 3 -32.84 6.97 -8.72
C THR A 3 -32.25 8.09 -7.86
N GLU A 4 -32.20 7.88 -6.58
CA GLU A 4 -31.48 8.72 -5.62
C GLU A 4 -29.99 8.79 -5.99
N GLN A 5 -29.59 9.97 -6.44
CA GLN A 5 -28.19 10.36 -6.49
C GLN A 5 -27.75 10.67 -5.05
N SER A 6 -26.95 9.78 -4.47
CA SER A 6 -26.29 10.05 -3.20
C SER A 6 -25.28 11.18 -3.39
N SER A 7 -25.60 12.36 -2.88
CA SER A 7 -24.72 13.51 -2.76
C SER A 7 -23.59 13.16 -1.79
N ALA A 8 -22.40 12.90 -2.32
CA ALA A 8 -21.20 12.80 -1.53
C ALA A 8 -20.87 14.20 -0.96
N SER A 9 -21.06 14.35 0.34
CA SER A 9 -20.66 15.55 1.08
C SER A 9 -19.15 15.73 0.98
N THR A 10 -18.71 16.67 0.16
CA THR A 10 -17.32 17.11 0.08
C THR A 10 -16.97 17.84 1.37
N ARG A 11 -16.12 17.25 2.20
CA ARG A 11 -15.54 17.94 3.38
C ARG A 11 -14.61 19.04 2.89
N PRO A 12 -14.65 20.24 3.51
CA PRO A 12 -13.73 21.33 3.16
C PRO A 12 -12.27 20.91 3.44
N GLY A 13 -11.41 21.05 2.44
CA GLY A 13 -9.98 20.81 2.57
C GLY A 13 -9.41 19.54 1.89
N THR A 14 -10.23 18.77 1.19
CA THR A 14 -9.74 17.63 0.40
C THR A 14 -9.32 18.11 -1.00
N PRO A 15 -8.12 17.76 -1.51
CA PRO A 15 -7.80 17.97 -2.93
C PRO A 15 -8.88 17.37 -3.82
N GLY A 16 -9.26 18.02 -4.91
CA GLY A 16 -10.46 17.71 -5.71
C GLY A 16 -10.54 16.29 -6.25
N LEU A 17 -9.43 15.56 -6.39
CA LEU A 17 -9.39 14.21 -6.91
C LEU A 17 -9.06 13.20 -5.81
N ASP A 18 -9.99 12.30 -5.52
CA ASP A 18 -9.71 11.13 -4.70
C ASP A 18 -9.15 10.00 -5.59
N VAL A 19 -7.84 9.99 -5.78
CA VAL A 19 -7.15 9.03 -6.67
C VAL A 19 -7.38 7.58 -6.26
N PHE A 20 -7.71 7.34 -4.99
CA PHE A 20 -7.99 6.00 -4.50
C PHE A 20 -9.39 5.49 -4.84
N LYS A 21 -10.31 6.37 -5.25
CA LYS A 21 -11.65 5.98 -5.74
C LYS A 21 -11.69 5.79 -7.24
N ILE A 22 -10.70 6.29 -7.96
CA ILE A 22 -10.63 6.09 -9.41
C ILE A 22 -10.29 4.62 -9.67
N ALA A 23 -11.13 3.94 -10.42
CA ALA A 23 -10.84 2.60 -10.92
C ALA A 23 -9.74 2.71 -11.99
N GLY A 24 -8.51 2.98 -11.54
CA GLY A 24 -7.37 3.22 -12.40
C GLY A 24 -6.94 1.96 -13.13
N ARG A 25 -6.51 2.12 -14.35
CA ARG A 25 -5.83 1.10 -15.17
C ARG A 25 -4.34 1.03 -14.89
N SER A 26 -3.83 1.97 -14.12
CA SER A 26 -2.40 2.21 -13.86
C SER A 26 -2.14 2.36 -12.36
N ILE A 27 -0.88 2.44 -12.00
CA ILE A 27 -0.42 2.83 -10.66
C ILE A 27 -0.85 4.27 -10.41
N SER A 28 -1.39 4.54 -9.23
CA SER A 28 -1.83 5.85 -8.79
C SER A 28 -1.33 6.13 -7.38
N GLY A 29 -1.22 7.39 -6.99
CA GLY A 29 -0.71 7.73 -5.67
C GLY A 29 -0.56 9.22 -5.45
N PHE A 30 0.38 9.57 -4.55
CA PHE A 30 0.71 10.95 -4.21
C PHE A 30 2.22 11.15 -4.16
N VAL A 31 2.69 12.25 -4.74
CA VAL A 31 4.06 12.72 -4.66
C VAL A 31 4.11 14.01 -3.81
N HIS A 32 5.13 14.13 -2.96
CA HIS A 32 5.39 15.37 -2.21
C HIS A 32 6.00 16.43 -3.14
N SER A 33 5.67 17.71 -2.92
CA SER A 33 6.29 18.83 -3.65
C SER A 33 7.03 19.78 -2.71
N PHE A 34 8.21 20.20 -3.11
CA PHE A 34 9.02 21.23 -2.43
C PHE A 34 8.89 22.60 -3.08
N ARG A 35 8.11 22.75 -4.18
CA ARG A 35 7.93 24.02 -4.90
C ARG A 35 6.85 24.92 -4.33
N THR A 36 6.43 24.68 -3.10
CA THR A 36 5.41 25.49 -2.43
C THR A 36 5.98 26.14 -1.18
N GLY A 37 5.50 27.33 -0.88
CA GLY A 37 5.92 28.07 0.32
C GLY A 37 5.44 27.46 1.65
N ASP A 38 4.56 26.47 1.62
CA ASP A 38 4.12 25.74 2.81
C ASP A 38 4.47 24.25 2.69
N PRO A 39 5.59 23.80 3.28
CA PRO A 39 6.03 22.41 3.21
C PRO A 39 5.07 21.43 3.89
N ARG A 40 4.04 21.91 4.58
CA ARG A 40 3.09 21.09 5.32
C ARG A 40 1.91 20.59 4.48
N ARG A 41 1.70 21.06 3.24
CA ARG A 41 0.40 20.91 2.57
C ARG A 41 0.41 20.50 1.12
N VAL A 42 1.53 20.33 0.48
CA VAL A 42 1.48 20.08 -0.96
C VAL A 42 1.91 18.67 -1.32
N ARG A 43 0.91 17.91 -1.61
CA ARG A 43 1.00 16.63 -2.28
C ARG A 43 0.24 16.72 -3.61
N HIS A 44 0.86 16.22 -4.67
CA HIS A 44 0.21 16.10 -5.96
C HIS A 44 -0.30 14.67 -6.16
N PRO A 45 -1.60 14.48 -6.36
CA PRO A 45 -2.14 13.20 -6.76
C PRO A 45 -1.77 12.89 -8.20
N PHE A 46 -1.49 11.63 -8.51
CA PHE A 46 -1.32 11.13 -9.87
C PHE A 46 -2.12 9.86 -10.09
N THR A 47 -2.52 9.60 -11.33
CA THR A 47 -3.34 8.45 -11.73
C THR A 47 -2.60 7.47 -12.63
N THR A 48 -1.41 7.85 -13.11
CA THR A 48 -0.53 7.01 -13.92
C THR A 48 0.94 7.28 -13.56
N LEU A 49 1.81 6.30 -13.80
CA LEU A 49 3.26 6.51 -13.61
C LEU A 49 3.82 7.62 -14.51
N LEU A 50 3.28 7.81 -15.71
CA LEU A 50 3.71 8.92 -16.56
C LEU A 50 3.34 10.28 -15.96
N GLU A 51 2.21 10.39 -15.26
CA GLU A 51 1.88 11.60 -14.50
C GLU A 51 2.85 11.81 -13.32
N GLU A 52 3.29 10.74 -12.64
CA GLU A 52 4.32 10.83 -11.59
C GLU A 52 5.67 11.30 -12.17
N HIS A 53 6.11 10.70 -13.30
CA HIS A 53 7.32 11.12 -14.00
C HIS A 53 7.24 12.59 -14.41
N LEU A 54 6.09 13.02 -14.95
CA LEU A 54 5.88 14.42 -15.31
C LEU A 54 5.87 15.33 -14.07
N ALA A 55 5.23 14.93 -12.96
CA ALA A 55 5.26 15.71 -11.73
C ALA A 55 6.69 15.93 -11.22
N LEU A 56 7.51 14.87 -11.21
CA LEU A 56 8.93 15.00 -10.86
C LEU A 56 9.72 15.82 -11.87
N PHE A 57 9.38 15.74 -13.17
CA PHE A 57 9.97 16.63 -14.18
C PHE A 57 9.68 18.11 -13.86
N LEU A 58 8.44 18.43 -13.53
CA LEU A 58 8.04 19.79 -13.14
C LEU A 58 8.73 20.23 -11.84
N GLU A 59 8.87 19.31 -10.89
CA GLU A 59 9.54 19.55 -9.61
C GLU A 59 11.04 19.90 -9.78
N TYR A 60 11.71 19.30 -10.77
CA TYR A 60 13.12 19.51 -11.03
C TYR A 60 13.40 20.44 -12.21
N HIS A 61 12.40 21.09 -12.80
CA HIS A 61 12.59 22.03 -13.88
C HIS A 61 12.82 23.46 -13.38
N PRO A 62 13.98 24.11 -13.65
CA PRO A 62 14.33 25.39 -13.04
C PRO A 62 13.34 26.52 -13.34
N HIS A 63 12.72 26.52 -14.53
CA HIS A 63 11.76 27.55 -14.93
C HIS A 63 10.36 27.37 -14.34
N VAL A 64 10.04 26.24 -13.69
CA VAL A 64 8.75 26.04 -13.05
C VAL A 64 8.79 26.66 -11.66
N ARG A 65 7.98 27.68 -11.44
CA ARG A 65 7.82 28.32 -10.14
C ARG A 65 6.91 27.53 -9.21
N PHE A 66 5.78 27.09 -9.75
CA PHE A 66 4.75 26.35 -9.03
C PHE A 66 3.94 25.52 -10.03
N TYR A 67 3.41 24.38 -9.58
CA TYR A 67 2.48 23.57 -10.36
C TYR A 67 1.46 22.86 -9.44
N GLN A 68 0.34 22.46 -10.02
CA GLN A 68 -0.71 21.66 -9.36
C GLN A 68 -1.49 20.85 -10.39
N ARG A 69 -2.36 19.97 -9.93
CA ARG A 69 -3.33 19.28 -10.80
C ARG A 69 -4.31 20.27 -11.41
N GLY A 70 -4.71 20.03 -12.67
CA GLY A 70 -5.72 20.84 -13.35
C GLY A 70 -7.12 20.76 -12.73
N ASP A 71 -7.41 19.72 -11.95
CA ASP A 71 -8.63 19.50 -11.19
C ASP A 71 -8.56 19.98 -9.73
N ALA A 72 -7.49 20.67 -9.33
CA ALA A 72 -7.32 21.19 -7.97
C ALA A 72 -8.38 22.24 -7.62
N SER A 73 -8.71 22.32 -6.32
CA SER A 73 -9.74 23.25 -5.85
C SER A 73 -9.33 24.72 -5.96
N PRO A 74 -10.29 25.67 -6.09
CA PRO A 74 -10.03 27.12 -6.14
C PRO A 74 -9.21 27.64 -4.96
N ALA A 75 -9.47 27.11 -3.77
CA ALA A 75 -8.77 27.53 -2.55
C ALA A 75 -7.25 27.25 -2.62
N CYS A 76 -6.85 26.14 -3.22
CA CYS A 76 -5.44 25.83 -3.45
C CYS A 76 -4.84 26.76 -4.52
N ALA A 77 -5.56 26.99 -5.61
CA ALA A 77 -5.10 27.83 -6.70
C ALA A 77 -4.83 29.29 -6.25
N SER A 78 -5.74 29.87 -5.47
CA SER A 78 -5.60 31.25 -4.98
C SER A 78 -4.48 31.42 -3.96
N ALA A 79 -4.23 30.41 -3.11
CA ALA A 79 -3.17 30.45 -2.10
C ALA A 79 -1.77 30.55 -2.73
N TYR A 80 -1.60 30.09 -3.97
CA TYR A 80 -0.33 30.05 -4.68
C TYR A 80 -0.22 31.04 -5.85
N GLY A 81 -1.16 31.98 -5.97
CA GLY A 81 -1.13 33.00 -7.03
C GLY A 81 -1.33 32.47 -8.44
N LEU A 82 -1.88 31.26 -8.59
CA LEU A 82 -2.31 30.76 -9.89
C LEU A 82 -3.48 31.59 -10.42
N VAL A 83 -3.42 31.87 -11.71
CA VAL A 83 -4.45 32.70 -12.38
C VAL A 83 -5.77 31.97 -12.36
N THR A 84 -6.70 32.45 -11.55
CA THR A 84 -8.02 31.87 -11.36
C THR A 84 -9.05 32.35 -12.37
N ASP A 85 -8.66 33.16 -13.35
CA ASP A 85 -9.57 33.76 -14.37
C ASP A 85 -10.31 32.71 -15.24
N LEU A 86 -9.86 31.46 -15.20
CA LEU A 86 -10.42 30.37 -16.02
C LEU A 86 -11.30 29.40 -15.24
N GLY A 87 -11.58 29.69 -13.99
CA GLY A 87 -12.35 28.81 -13.13
C GLY A 87 -11.52 27.60 -12.62
N THR A 88 -11.96 27.01 -11.52
CA THR A 88 -11.37 25.80 -10.98
C THR A 88 -12.50 24.79 -10.81
N PRO A 89 -12.28 23.58 -11.23
CA PRO A 89 -11.09 23.00 -11.90
C PRO A 89 -10.77 23.68 -13.24
N TYR A 90 -9.49 23.64 -13.64
CA TYR A 90 -8.96 24.33 -14.81
C TYR A 90 -9.41 23.66 -16.10
N ARG A 91 -10.39 24.25 -16.81
CA ARG A 91 -11.05 23.64 -17.97
C ARG A 91 -10.57 24.29 -19.28
N ILE A 92 -10.22 23.46 -20.23
CA ILE A 92 -9.81 23.88 -21.57
C ILE A 92 -10.90 23.44 -22.55
N ASN A 93 -11.43 24.43 -23.32
CA ASN A 93 -12.44 24.20 -24.33
C ASN A 93 -11.79 23.98 -25.69
N TYR A 94 -12.29 23.03 -26.48
CA TYR A 94 -11.86 22.77 -27.85
C TYR A 94 -13.03 22.24 -28.69
N VAL A 95 -12.89 22.30 -30.01
CA VAL A 95 -13.85 21.76 -30.94
C VAL A 95 -13.24 20.60 -31.70
N PHE A 96 -13.91 19.45 -31.70
CA PHE A 96 -13.50 18.28 -32.49
C PHE A 96 -14.71 17.71 -33.24
N GLU A 97 -14.54 17.44 -34.53
CA GLU A 97 -15.63 17.00 -35.43
C GLU A 97 -16.87 17.89 -35.35
N GLY A 98 -16.68 19.20 -35.25
CA GLY A 98 -17.75 20.19 -35.15
C GLY A 98 -18.50 20.24 -33.83
N LYS A 99 -18.12 19.48 -32.84
CA LYS A 99 -18.73 19.44 -31.50
C LYS A 99 -17.83 20.11 -30.46
N PRO A 100 -18.39 20.95 -29.57
CA PRO A 100 -17.66 21.52 -28.48
C PRO A 100 -17.36 20.46 -27.43
N HIS A 101 -16.14 20.47 -26.90
CA HIS A 101 -15.65 19.60 -25.83
C HIS A 101 -14.91 20.44 -24.80
N GLU A 102 -14.86 19.95 -23.57
CA GLU A 102 -13.98 20.48 -22.51
C GLU A 102 -13.11 19.35 -21.93
N TYR A 103 -11.95 19.70 -21.39
CA TYR A 103 -11.13 18.76 -20.64
C TYR A 103 -10.32 19.46 -19.56
N LEU A 104 -9.86 18.68 -18.59
CA LEU A 104 -8.97 19.08 -17.53
C LEU A 104 -7.55 18.62 -17.89
N PRO A 105 -6.54 19.51 -17.93
CA PRO A 105 -5.14 19.09 -18.09
C PRO A 105 -4.65 18.34 -16.85
N ASP A 106 -3.61 17.51 -17.01
CA ASP A 106 -3.06 16.78 -15.88
C ASP A 106 -2.44 17.73 -14.85
N PHE A 107 -1.65 18.69 -15.31
CA PHE A 107 -1.05 19.73 -14.47
C PHE A 107 -1.20 21.12 -15.09
N VAL A 108 -1.32 22.11 -14.21
CA VAL A 108 -1.22 23.52 -14.53
C VAL A 108 -0.26 24.19 -13.58
N GLY A 109 0.45 25.20 -14.02
CA GLY A 109 1.44 25.86 -13.21
C GLY A 109 1.76 27.26 -13.67
N THR A 110 2.75 27.85 -13.01
CA THR A 110 3.29 29.16 -13.35
C THR A 110 4.79 29.04 -13.57
N LEU A 111 5.28 29.57 -14.66
CA LEU A 111 6.69 29.69 -14.94
C LEU A 111 7.32 30.86 -14.13
N CYS A 112 8.64 30.89 -14.04
CA CYS A 112 9.35 31.90 -13.27
C CYS A 112 9.15 33.34 -13.82
N ASP A 113 8.88 33.48 -15.12
CA ASP A 113 8.53 34.72 -15.80
C ASP A 113 7.06 35.15 -15.63
N GLY A 114 6.25 34.30 -14.97
CA GLY A 114 4.82 34.54 -14.75
C GLY A 114 3.91 33.92 -15.82
N GLY A 115 4.46 33.29 -16.84
CA GLY A 115 3.71 32.60 -17.90
C GLY A 115 2.93 31.38 -17.37
N LEU A 116 1.83 31.06 -18.06
CA LEU A 116 1.01 29.86 -17.75
C LEU A 116 1.69 28.60 -18.27
N LEU A 117 1.92 27.62 -17.38
CA LEU A 117 2.31 26.29 -17.76
C LEU A 117 1.10 25.36 -17.81
N ILE A 118 0.92 24.66 -18.91
CA ILE A 118 -0.01 23.54 -19.04
C ILE A 118 0.83 22.30 -19.38
N ALA A 119 0.71 21.24 -18.60
CA ALA A 119 1.46 20.02 -18.82
C ALA A 119 0.57 18.77 -18.77
N GLU A 120 0.78 17.87 -19.73
CA GLU A 120 0.04 16.63 -19.87
C GLU A 120 0.99 15.42 -19.98
N ALA A 121 0.57 14.30 -19.41
CA ALA A 121 1.23 13.01 -19.55
C ALA A 121 0.40 12.06 -20.41
N GLY A 122 1.06 11.18 -21.16
CA GLY A 122 0.36 10.14 -21.92
C GLY A 122 1.31 9.40 -22.83
N ARG A 123 0.84 8.30 -23.41
CA ARG A 123 1.64 7.53 -24.34
C ARG A 123 1.76 8.25 -25.69
N GLU A 124 2.93 8.18 -26.29
CA GLU A 124 3.19 8.73 -27.63
C GLU A 124 2.13 8.25 -28.65
N SER A 125 1.85 6.94 -28.66
CA SER A 125 0.84 6.33 -29.53
C SER A 125 -0.60 6.82 -29.30
N GLU A 126 -0.90 7.43 -28.16
CA GLU A 126 -2.22 8.00 -27.85
C GLU A 126 -2.24 9.51 -28.14
N LYS A 127 -1.16 10.20 -27.91
CA LYS A 127 -1.01 11.64 -28.13
C LYS A 127 -0.95 12.00 -29.62
N SER A 128 -0.52 11.08 -30.47
CA SER A 128 -0.51 11.24 -31.96
C SER A 128 -1.87 11.07 -32.63
N LYS A 129 -2.95 10.75 -31.91
CA LYS A 129 -4.30 10.61 -32.48
C LYS A 129 -4.96 11.96 -32.70
N GLY A 130 -5.78 12.08 -33.76
CA GLY A 130 -6.38 13.34 -34.17
C GLY A 130 -7.10 14.14 -33.07
N LYS A 131 -7.88 13.49 -32.21
CA LYS A 131 -8.53 14.16 -31.06
C LYS A 131 -7.51 14.67 -30.02
N ALA A 132 -6.45 13.93 -29.75
CA ALA A 132 -5.42 14.32 -28.82
C ALA A 132 -4.59 15.50 -29.36
N LEU A 133 -4.31 15.52 -30.67
CA LEU A 133 -3.64 16.65 -31.34
C LEU A 133 -4.46 17.95 -31.25
N VAL A 134 -5.78 17.87 -31.45
CA VAL A 134 -6.66 19.05 -31.29
C VAL A 134 -6.70 19.55 -29.86
N LYS A 135 -6.71 18.65 -28.87
CA LYS A 135 -6.57 19.02 -27.46
C LYS A 135 -5.24 19.72 -27.16
N ALA A 136 -4.14 19.15 -27.63
CA ALA A 136 -2.80 19.69 -27.45
C ALA A 136 -2.67 21.08 -28.08
N GLU A 137 -3.21 21.28 -29.29
CA GLU A 137 -3.22 22.59 -29.96
C GLU A 137 -4.03 23.64 -29.20
N ALA A 138 -5.21 23.25 -28.67
CA ALA A 138 -6.01 24.15 -27.84
C ALA A 138 -5.27 24.58 -26.55
N ALA A 139 -4.60 23.63 -25.89
CA ALA A 139 -3.79 23.90 -24.72
C ALA A 139 -2.58 24.80 -25.03
N ARG A 140 -1.88 24.51 -26.14
CA ARG A 140 -0.74 25.29 -26.60
C ARG A 140 -1.12 26.75 -26.87
N ARG A 141 -2.21 26.96 -27.63
CA ARG A 141 -2.72 28.32 -27.93
C ARG A 141 -3.12 29.07 -26.65
N LEU A 142 -3.79 28.39 -25.71
CA LEU A 142 -4.16 29.00 -24.44
C LEU A 142 -2.93 29.42 -23.64
N ALA A 143 -1.94 28.53 -23.52
CA ALA A 143 -0.70 28.82 -22.83
C ALA A 143 0.01 30.01 -23.47
N GLN A 144 0.15 30.07 -24.81
CA GLN A 144 0.76 31.20 -25.55
C GLN A 144 0.04 32.51 -25.33
N ILE A 145 -1.29 32.54 -25.37
CA ILE A 145 -2.10 33.75 -25.08
C ILE A 145 -1.82 34.28 -23.67
N LYS A 146 -1.49 33.39 -22.73
CA LYS A 146 -1.15 33.74 -21.35
C LYS A 146 0.37 33.91 -21.14
N GLY A 147 1.15 34.03 -22.22
CA GLY A 147 2.59 34.24 -22.14
C GLY A 147 3.39 33.04 -21.61
N GLY A 148 2.87 31.83 -21.76
CA GLY A 148 3.45 30.63 -21.20
C GLY A 148 3.61 29.49 -22.20
N GLU A 149 3.75 28.26 -21.71
CA GLU A 149 4.14 27.09 -22.47
C GLU A 149 3.22 25.90 -22.25
N TYR A 150 3.16 25.02 -23.25
CA TYR A 150 2.48 23.72 -23.19
C TYR A 150 3.49 22.59 -23.34
N TRP A 151 3.53 21.68 -22.37
CA TRP A 151 4.48 20.55 -22.36
C TRP A 151 3.73 19.21 -22.40
N ILE A 152 4.31 18.24 -23.13
CA ILE A 152 3.82 16.87 -23.18
C ILE A 152 4.89 15.90 -22.68
N GLY A 153 4.60 15.19 -21.61
CA GLY A 153 5.40 14.06 -21.13
C GLY A 153 4.90 12.74 -21.70
N THR A 154 5.74 12.04 -22.47
CA THR A 154 5.39 10.74 -23.04
C THR A 154 6.34 9.64 -22.57
N ASP A 155 5.97 8.38 -22.81
CA ASP A 155 6.81 7.21 -22.57
C ASP A 155 8.11 7.20 -23.43
N VAL A 156 8.21 8.08 -24.41
CA VAL A 156 9.42 8.25 -25.25
C VAL A 156 10.34 9.32 -24.68
N ASN A 157 9.81 10.47 -24.25
CA ASN A 157 10.60 11.62 -23.82
C ASN A 157 10.85 11.72 -22.30
N LEU A 158 10.08 10.97 -21.48
CA LEU A 158 10.31 10.85 -20.04
C LEU A 158 11.24 9.67 -19.75
N SER A 159 12.53 9.94 -19.54
CA SER A 159 13.54 8.92 -19.27
C SER A 159 13.32 8.22 -17.92
N GLU A 160 13.24 6.87 -17.94
CA GLU A 160 13.16 6.03 -16.72
C GLU A 160 14.41 6.24 -15.84
N ARG A 161 15.60 6.36 -16.42
CA ARG A 161 16.84 6.61 -15.67
C ARG A 161 16.76 7.95 -14.91
N ARG A 162 16.34 8.99 -15.59
CA ARG A 162 16.15 10.32 -14.99
C ARG A 162 15.13 10.29 -13.87
N HIS A 163 14.02 9.59 -14.06
CA HIS A 163 13.00 9.41 -13.03
C HIS A 163 13.57 8.72 -11.78
N GLN A 164 14.31 7.63 -11.93
CA GLN A 164 14.98 6.92 -10.83
C GLN A 164 15.97 7.84 -10.07
N ASN A 165 16.73 8.65 -10.79
CA ASN A 165 17.64 9.62 -10.20
C ASN A 165 16.89 10.71 -9.43
N TRP A 166 15.79 11.21 -9.98
CA TRP A 166 14.96 12.20 -9.28
C TRP A 166 14.29 11.63 -8.04
N LEU A 167 13.75 10.41 -8.08
CA LEU A 167 13.25 9.76 -6.88
C LEU A 167 14.35 9.62 -5.82
N HIS A 168 15.57 9.26 -6.26
CA HIS A 168 16.72 9.14 -5.35
C HIS A 168 17.05 10.46 -4.66
N LEU A 169 17.06 11.57 -5.40
CA LEU A 169 17.28 12.92 -4.86
C LEU A 169 16.09 13.39 -4.02
N HIS A 170 14.88 13.20 -4.54
CA HIS A 170 13.64 13.67 -3.94
C HIS A 170 13.42 13.15 -2.52
N ALA A 171 13.72 11.88 -2.29
CA ALA A 171 13.63 11.26 -0.98
C ALA A 171 14.56 11.89 0.08
N ARG A 172 15.56 12.68 -0.34
CA ARG A 172 16.58 13.30 0.51
C ARG A 172 16.48 14.83 0.61
N ARG A 173 15.51 15.47 -0.07
CA ARG A 173 15.38 16.94 -0.11
C ARG A 173 14.84 17.57 1.18
N GLN A 174 14.26 16.80 2.09
CA GLN A 174 13.78 17.36 3.36
C GLN A 174 14.91 18.02 4.15
N SER A 175 14.63 19.19 4.68
CA SER A 175 15.57 19.88 5.57
C SER A 175 15.57 19.24 6.96
N PHE A 176 16.70 19.37 7.65
CA PHE A 176 16.89 18.86 9.00
C PHE A 176 17.74 19.84 9.84
N PRO A 177 17.73 19.77 11.17
CA PRO A 177 18.29 20.83 12.04
C PRO A 177 19.75 21.21 11.74
N THR A 178 20.62 20.24 11.50
CA THR A 178 22.05 20.48 11.24
C THR A 178 22.39 20.78 9.79
N TYR A 179 21.38 20.80 8.89
CA TYR A 179 21.63 20.94 7.43
C TYR A 179 22.31 22.26 7.06
N ALA A 180 21.87 23.37 7.64
CA ALA A 180 22.42 24.71 7.31
C ALA A 180 23.92 24.80 7.62
N GLU A 181 24.35 24.24 8.74
CA GLU A 181 25.75 24.20 9.15
C GLU A 181 26.58 23.32 8.22
N ILE A 182 26.10 22.10 7.97
CA ILE A 182 26.78 21.12 7.12
C ILE A 182 26.86 21.64 5.66
N SER A 183 25.77 22.19 5.11
CA SER A 183 25.75 22.72 3.75
C SER A 183 26.70 23.90 3.56
N SER A 184 26.82 24.78 4.54
CA SER A 184 27.78 25.91 4.53
C SER A 184 29.20 25.39 4.55
N ALA A 185 29.52 24.40 5.36
CA ALA A 185 30.84 23.78 5.43
C ALA A 185 31.19 23.01 4.13
N LEU A 186 30.19 22.31 3.54
CA LEU A 186 30.34 21.64 2.25
C LEU A 186 30.68 22.61 1.15
N LEU A 187 29.94 23.71 1.01
CA LEU A 187 30.18 24.73 -0.03
C LEU A 187 31.52 25.43 0.14
N ALA A 188 32.04 25.55 1.35
CA ALA A 188 33.37 26.10 1.61
C ALA A 188 34.50 25.17 1.13
N GLN A 189 34.28 23.85 1.12
CA GLN A 189 35.27 22.84 0.67
C GLN A 189 34.99 22.25 -0.71
N TRP A 190 33.82 22.52 -1.28
CA TRP A 190 33.43 22.08 -2.61
C TRP A 190 33.18 23.29 -3.51
N PRO A 191 34.27 23.87 -4.09
CA PRO A 191 34.16 25.02 -5.00
C PRO A 191 33.27 24.70 -6.20
N TYR A 192 32.54 25.71 -6.68
CA TYR A 192 31.75 25.58 -7.90
C TYR A 192 32.62 25.15 -9.09
N GLY A 193 32.12 24.26 -9.90
CA GLY A 193 32.85 23.68 -11.06
C GLY A 193 33.79 22.55 -10.69
N ASP A 194 34.10 22.30 -9.41
CA ASP A 194 35.00 21.21 -9.01
C ASP A 194 34.21 19.88 -8.96
N MET A 195 34.77 18.86 -9.61
CA MET A 195 34.15 17.52 -9.68
C MET A 195 34.49 16.72 -8.44
N ARG A 196 33.50 16.38 -7.66
CA ARG A 196 33.65 15.58 -6.42
C ARG A 196 32.67 14.42 -6.40
N CYS A 197 33.11 13.33 -5.79
CA CYS A 197 32.26 12.19 -5.47
C CYS A 197 31.65 12.34 -4.09
N VAL A 198 30.42 11.86 -3.90
CA VAL A 198 29.74 11.87 -2.58
C VAL A 198 30.57 11.17 -1.53
N SER A 199 31.21 10.03 -1.88
CA SER A 199 32.08 9.28 -0.96
C SER A 199 33.30 10.06 -0.49
N GLU A 200 33.82 10.97 -1.30
CA GLU A 200 34.94 11.86 -0.92
C GLU A 200 34.47 12.92 0.06
N LEU A 201 33.37 13.57 -0.24
CA LEU A 201 32.78 14.60 0.61
C LEU A 201 32.41 14.03 2.00
N VAL A 202 31.77 12.88 2.03
CA VAL A 202 31.40 12.22 3.32
C VAL A 202 32.62 11.94 4.16
N ARG A 203 33.69 11.40 3.57
CA ARG A 203 34.94 11.12 4.30
C ARG A 203 35.64 12.38 4.83
N SER A 204 35.55 13.49 4.11
CA SER A 204 36.19 14.76 4.50
C SER A 204 35.56 15.35 5.76
N PHE A 205 34.28 15.11 6.03
CA PHE A 205 33.52 15.71 7.14
C PHE A 205 33.20 14.73 8.27
N GLY A 206 33.47 13.43 8.13
CA GLY A 206 33.14 12.40 9.11
C GLY A 206 33.59 12.63 10.55
N PRO A 207 34.69 13.37 10.82
CA PRO A 207 35.09 13.71 12.17
C PRO A 207 34.18 14.71 12.90
N TYR A 208 33.42 15.51 12.17
CA TYR A 208 32.62 16.60 12.74
C TYR A 208 31.14 16.25 12.88
N TRP A 209 30.60 15.47 11.96
CA TRP A 209 29.21 15.02 11.92
C TRP A 209 29.14 13.52 11.60
N SER A 210 28.03 12.88 11.88
CA SER A 210 27.85 11.49 11.50
C SER A 210 27.87 11.35 9.96
N GLU A 211 28.44 10.25 9.47
CA GLU A 211 28.46 9.96 8.02
C GLU A 211 27.07 10.06 7.37
N GLY A 212 26.01 9.61 8.09
CA GLY A 212 24.63 9.67 7.60
C GLY A 212 24.09 11.08 7.49
N GLU A 213 24.47 12.01 8.37
CA GLU A 213 24.10 13.44 8.26
C GLU A 213 24.81 14.10 7.09
N VAL A 214 26.12 13.88 6.95
CA VAL A 214 26.89 14.42 5.83
C VAL A 214 26.39 13.86 4.50
N GLU A 215 26.20 12.55 4.39
CA GLU A 215 25.64 11.90 3.20
C GLU A 215 24.29 12.53 2.81
N THR A 216 23.38 12.66 3.77
CA THR A 216 22.06 13.25 3.51
C THR A 216 22.16 14.71 3.10
N ALA A 217 23.06 15.48 3.72
CA ALA A 217 23.30 16.89 3.38
C ALA A 217 23.86 17.04 1.97
N VAL A 218 24.83 16.22 1.57
CA VAL A 218 25.39 16.21 0.20
C VAL A 218 24.29 15.92 -0.82
N TRP A 219 23.51 14.85 -0.60
CA TRP A 219 22.42 14.51 -1.53
C TRP A 219 21.31 15.55 -1.58
N LYS A 220 21.01 16.20 -0.44
CA LYS A 220 20.06 17.30 -0.43
C LYS A 220 20.59 18.50 -1.22
N LEU A 221 21.85 18.89 -1.01
CA LEU A 221 22.49 19.96 -1.75
C LEU A 221 22.50 19.68 -3.26
N VAL A 222 22.82 18.45 -3.65
CA VAL A 222 22.76 17.99 -5.05
C VAL A 222 21.33 18.04 -5.59
N GLY A 223 20.34 17.62 -4.81
CA GLY A 223 18.93 17.66 -5.18
C GLY A 223 18.40 19.08 -5.37
N ASP A 224 18.77 19.99 -4.48
CA ASP A 224 18.40 21.40 -4.59
C ASP A 224 19.09 22.06 -5.81
N ALA A 225 20.38 21.77 -6.03
CA ALA A 225 21.10 22.24 -7.21
C ALA A 225 20.50 21.68 -8.51
N ALA A 226 20.08 20.41 -8.54
CA ALA A 226 19.40 19.83 -9.69
C ALA A 226 18.07 20.55 -9.98
N ALA A 227 17.28 20.85 -8.95
CA ALA A 227 16.01 21.57 -9.10
C ALA A 227 16.19 23.03 -9.55
N GLU A 228 17.36 23.62 -9.27
CA GLU A 228 17.76 24.96 -9.71
C GLU A 228 18.49 24.96 -11.05
N GLY A 229 18.71 23.78 -11.68
CA GLY A 229 19.47 23.63 -12.91
C GLY A 229 20.96 23.94 -12.76
N ARG A 230 21.51 23.80 -11.57
CA ARG A 230 22.90 24.08 -11.21
C ARG A 230 23.76 22.83 -11.00
N LEU A 231 23.24 21.65 -11.33
CA LEU A 231 23.97 20.41 -11.25
C LEU A 231 24.56 20.02 -12.59
N LEU A 232 25.87 19.89 -12.66
CA LEU A 232 26.59 19.47 -13.86
C LEU A 232 26.70 17.93 -13.90
N VAL A 233 25.63 17.27 -14.32
CA VAL A 233 25.60 15.83 -14.62
C VAL A 233 24.37 15.53 -15.46
N ASP A 234 24.52 14.65 -16.43
CA ASP A 234 23.38 14.17 -17.22
C ASP A 234 22.62 13.09 -16.47
N LEU A 235 21.51 13.48 -15.86
CA LEU A 235 20.64 12.59 -15.10
C LEU A 235 19.86 11.59 -15.98
N THR A 236 19.87 11.73 -17.30
CA THR A 236 19.24 10.79 -18.23
C THR A 236 20.12 9.58 -18.53
N GLU A 237 21.43 9.77 -18.52
CA GLU A 237 22.41 8.75 -18.88
C GLU A 237 23.09 8.15 -17.65
N VAL A 238 23.47 9.00 -16.68
CA VAL A 238 24.26 8.59 -15.51
C VAL A 238 23.35 8.08 -14.39
N GLU A 239 23.65 6.91 -13.86
CA GLU A 239 23.03 6.41 -12.63
C GLU A 239 23.76 6.98 -11.41
N LEU A 240 23.05 7.75 -10.58
CA LEU A 240 23.62 8.36 -9.38
C LEU A 240 24.09 7.32 -8.37
N SER A 241 25.30 7.51 -7.85
CA SER A 241 25.95 6.69 -6.82
C SER A 241 26.92 7.51 -6.00
N HIS A 242 27.44 6.94 -4.91
CA HIS A 242 28.48 7.59 -4.11
C HIS A 242 29.78 7.87 -4.90
N ALA A 243 30.03 7.10 -5.96
CA ALA A 243 31.20 7.26 -6.83
C ALA A 243 30.94 8.18 -8.04
N THR A 244 29.72 8.67 -8.24
CA THR A 244 29.38 9.55 -9.37
C THR A 244 30.06 10.91 -9.16
N PRO A 245 30.90 11.38 -10.11
CA PRO A 245 31.45 12.72 -10.03
C PRO A 245 30.36 13.75 -10.30
N LEU A 246 30.24 14.71 -9.42
CA LEU A 246 29.23 15.77 -9.46
C LEU A 246 29.93 17.12 -9.33
N ALA A 247 29.45 18.13 -10.05
CA ALA A 247 29.88 19.51 -9.86
C ALA A 247 28.68 20.44 -9.77
N LEU A 248 28.83 21.49 -8.98
CA LEU A 248 27.80 22.53 -8.82
C LEU A 248 28.20 23.76 -9.62
N LEU A 249 27.23 24.35 -10.33
CA LEU A 249 27.41 25.62 -10.99
C LEU A 249 27.21 26.79 -10.04
N GLU A 250 27.95 27.86 -10.27
CA GLU A 250 27.84 29.09 -9.48
C GLU A 250 26.44 29.72 -9.62
N PRO A 251 25.85 30.27 -8.53
CA PRO A 251 24.63 31.06 -8.61
C PRO A 251 24.80 32.25 -9.56
N GLY A 252 23.84 32.43 -10.49
CA GLY A 252 23.90 33.49 -11.51
C GLY A 252 24.33 33.01 -12.91
N ILE A 253 24.86 31.80 -13.04
CA ILE A 253 25.04 31.18 -14.37
C ILE A 253 23.65 30.69 -14.85
N PRO A 254 23.34 30.84 -16.18
CA PRO A 254 22.10 30.31 -16.75
C PRO A 254 21.89 28.85 -16.38
N PRO A 255 20.71 28.48 -15.90
CA PRO A 255 20.45 27.11 -15.46
C PRO A 255 20.54 26.11 -16.61
N ILE A 256 21.08 24.94 -16.33
CA ILE A 256 20.99 23.80 -17.24
C ILE A 256 19.55 23.32 -17.23
N LEU A 257 18.88 23.48 -18.37
CA LEU A 257 17.52 22.98 -18.51
C LEU A 257 17.55 21.47 -18.78
N PRO A 258 16.73 20.66 -18.12
CA PRO A 258 16.47 19.32 -18.59
C PRO A 258 15.92 19.44 -20.01
N ASN A 259 16.30 18.53 -20.91
CA ASN A 259 15.86 18.56 -22.31
C ASN A 259 14.40 18.94 -22.39
N PRO A 260 14.02 20.01 -23.12
CA PRO A 260 12.64 20.44 -23.21
C PRO A 260 11.80 19.24 -23.66
N LEU A 261 10.64 19.08 -23.06
CA LEU A 261 9.68 18.13 -23.57
C LEU A 261 9.28 18.63 -24.96
N PRO A 262 9.48 17.86 -26.05
CA PRO A 262 9.25 18.34 -27.37
C PRO A 262 7.82 18.85 -27.50
N ASN A 263 7.65 20.02 -28.09
CA ASN A 263 6.35 20.42 -28.60
C ASN A 263 5.99 19.39 -29.66
N ALA A 264 5.04 18.52 -29.37
CA ALA A 264 4.68 17.35 -30.18
C ALA A 264 4.29 17.69 -31.65
N LEU A 265 4.19 18.97 -31.97
CA LEU A 265 3.83 19.47 -33.30
C LEU A 265 5.01 19.96 -34.13
N GLU A 266 6.18 20.25 -33.54
CA GLU A 266 7.33 20.73 -34.31
C GLU A 266 8.17 19.61 -34.91
N GLU A 267 8.18 18.41 -34.34
CA GLU A 267 8.98 17.29 -34.83
C GLU A 267 8.26 16.37 -35.82
N THR A 268 6.93 16.42 -35.88
CA THR A 268 6.16 15.49 -36.75
C THR A 268 5.95 15.97 -38.19
N GLY A 269 6.42 17.14 -38.56
CA GLY A 269 6.24 17.65 -39.93
C GLY A 269 4.76 17.81 -40.37
N LEU A 270 3.81 17.70 -39.40
CA LEU A 270 2.38 17.76 -39.66
C LEU A 270 1.83 19.18 -39.88
N VAL A 271 2.70 20.20 -39.76
CA VAL A 271 2.32 21.60 -40.03
C VAL A 271 2.15 21.84 -41.55
N ASP A 272 2.69 20.99 -42.41
CA ASP A 272 2.61 21.15 -43.87
C ASP A 272 1.49 20.39 -44.58
N MET A 273 0.68 19.61 -43.87
CA MET A 273 -0.43 18.86 -44.48
C MET A 273 -1.71 19.70 -44.72
N ALA A 274 -1.72 20.98 -44.37
CA ALA A 274 -2.86 21.88 -44.68
C ALA A 274 -2.65 22.79 -45.92
N SER A 275 -1.53 22.68 -46.63
CA SER A 275 -1.20 23.55 -47.76
C SER A 275 -0.39 22.90 -48.89
N SER A 276 -0.66 21.67 -49.25
CA SER A 276 -0.18 21.12 -50.52
C SER A 276 -1.28 20.37 -51.25
N GLU A 277 -2.12 21.12 -51.90
CA GLU A 277 -2.73 20.64 -53.16
C GLU A 277 -1.62 20.54 -54.22
N GLY A 278 -1.44 19.33 -54.74
CA GLY A 278 -0.89 19.06 -56.06
C GLY A 278 0.60 19.11 -56.24
N SER A 279 1.23 17.99 -56.34
CA SER A 279 2.04 17.60 -57.54
C SER A 279 2.28 16.09 -57.51
N ASP A 280 1.68 15.41 -58.44
CA ASP A 280 2.13 14.13 -58.95
C ASP A 280 3.54 14.35 -59.51
N GLU A 281 4.56 13.75 -58.90
CA GLU A 281 5.76 13.31 -59.63
C GLU A 281 6.64 12.43 -58.72
N ASP A 282 7.07 11.28 -59.28
CA ASP A 282 8.07 10.35 -58.79
C ASP A 282 7.66 9.25 -57.77
N LEU A 283 6.73 8.41 -58.23
CA LEU A 283 6.74 6.99 -57.88
C LEU A 283 7.98 6.34 -58.50
N VAL A 284 9.05 6.20 -57.73
CA VAL A 284 10.15 5.29 -58.05
C VAL A 284 9.54 3.86 -58.07
N LEU A 285 9.38 3.32 -59.24
CA LEU A 285 8.94 1.96 -59.49
C LEU A 285 9.98 0.99 -58.95
N ASP A 286 9.61 0.32 -57.86
CA ASP A 286 10.31 -0.81 -57.27
C ASP A 286 10.51 -1.92 -58.33
N PRO A 287 11.67 -2.58 -58.44
CA PRO A 287 11.97 -3.58 -59.48
C PRO A 287 11.27 -4.91 -59.29
N LEU A 288 10.15 -4.98 -58.64
CA LEU A 288 9.33 -6.20 -58.42
C LEU A 288 8.27 -6.42 -59.49
N VAL A 289 8.54 -6.03 -60.72
CA VAL A 289 7.67 -6.27 -61.89
C VAL A 289 7.56 -7.75 -62.12
N GLY A 290 6.41 -8.38 -61.84
CA GLY A 290 6.09 -9.75 -62.17
C GLY A 290 5.49 -10.62 -61.07
N ILE A 291 5.42 -10.14 -59.85
CA ILE A 291 4.72 -10.84 -58.75
C ILE A 291 3.35 -10.19 -58.49
N PRO A 292 2.23 -10.90 -58.73
CA PRO A 292 0.90 -10.35 -58.53
C PRO A 292 0.58 -10.17 -57.03
N GLY A 293 -0.21 -9.14 -56.71
CA GLY A 293 -0.71 -8.88 -55.36
C GLY A 293 0.07 -7.85 -54.52
N PRO A 294 -0.46 -7.50 -53.37
CA PRO A 294 0.18 -6.49 -52.50
C PRO A 294 1.55 -6.94 -51.97
N THR A 295 2.42 -5.99 -51.71
CA THR A 295 3.69 -6.22 -51.03
C THR A 295 3.44 -6.76 -49.60
N PHE A 296 4.23 -7.78 -49.23
CA PHE A 296 4.15 -8.35 -47.89
C PHE A 296 5.21 -7.71 -46.98
N ASP A 297 4.75 -7.16 -45.85
CA ASP A 297 5.65 -6.59 -44.85
C ASP A 297 6.33 -7.71 -44.03
N ALA A 298 7.63 -7.93 -44.26
CA ALA A 298 8.40 -8.94 -43.56
C ALA A 298 8.57 -8.66 -42.06
N SER A 299 8.38 -7.42 -41.61
CA SER A 299 8.49 -7.06 -40.18
C SER A 299 7.41 -7.72 -39.30
N VAL A 300 6.34 -8.20 -39.93
CA VAL A 300 5.25 -8.95 -39.27
C VAL A 300 5.68 -10.36 -38.84
N LEU A 301 6.78 -10.90 -39.40
CA LEU A 301 7.30 -12.22 -39.05
C LEU A 301 7.99 -12.21 -37.68
N ALA A 302 7.69 -13.22 -36.87
CA ALA A 302 8.02 -13.23 -35.43
C ALA A 302 9.53 -13.33 -35.13
N THR A 303 10.34 -13.88 -36.03
CA THR A 303 11.78 -14.07 -35.80
C THR A 303 12.64 -13.53 -36.94
N ALA A 304 13.84 -13.08 -36.61
CA ALA A 304 14.82 -12.65 -37.62
C ALA A 304 15.17 -13.75 -38.62
N GLU A 305 15.11 -15.03 -38.22
CA GLU A 305 15.34 -16.18 -39.09
C GLU A 305 14.19 -16.36 -40.10
N GLU A 306 12.95 -16.16 -39.70
CA GLU A 306 11.80 -16.18 -40.61
C GLU A 306 11.83 -15.04 -41.60
N GLN A 307 12.19 -13.85 -41.16
CA GLN A 307 12.42 -12.65 -42.01
C GLN A 307 13.52 -12.94 -43.05
N ALA A 308 14.64 -13.46 -42.63
CA ALA A 308 15.73 -13.82 -43.49
C ALA A 308 15.36 -14.88 -44.54
N ARG A 309 14.56 -15.89 -44.12
CA ARG A 309 14.02 -16.93 -45.04
C ARG A 309 13.01 -16.35 -46.02
N PHE A 310 12.14 -15.44 -45.59
CA PHE A 310 11.22 -14.76 -46.49
C PHE A 310 11.98 -13.99 -47.58
N HIS A 311 12.93 -13.12 -47.19
CA HIS A 311 13.73 -12.36 -48.12
C HIS A 311 14.53 -13.22 -49.09
N ARG A 312 15.12 -14.32 -48.61
CA ARG A 312 15.79 -15.32 -49.47
C ARG A 312 14.84 -15.94 -50.48
N ASN A 313 13.65 -16.35 -50.04
CA ASN A 313 12.63 -16.96 -50.89
C ASN A 313 12.14 -15.98 -51.94
N LEU A 314 11.88 -14.73 -51.57
CA LEU A 314 11.47 -13.63 -52.44
C LEU A 314 12.51 -13.34 -53.49
N ALA A 315 13.79 -13.19 -53.08
CA ALA A 315 14.93 -12.96 -54.01
C ALA A 315 15.08 -14.12 -55.00
N ALA A 316 14.95 -15.36 -54.55
CA ALA A 316 15.07 -16.52 -55.43
C ALA A 316 13.92 -16.57 -56.50
N VAL A 317 12.68 -16.26 -56.08
CA VAL A 317 11.53 -16.18 -56.99
C VAL A 317 11.69 -15.05 -57.99
N THR A 318 12.08 -13.85 -57.55
CA THR A 318 12.30 -12.68 -58.38
C THR A 318 13.37 -12.95 -59.45
N ALA A 319 14.47 -13.60 -59.05
CA ALA A 319 15.55 -13.97 -60.01
C ALA A 319 15.04 -14.96 -61.11
N VAL A 320 14.20 -15.94 -60.76
CA VAL A 320 13.62 -16.85 -61.74
C VAL A 320 12.61 -16.12 -62.66
N LEU A 321 11.82 -15.24 -62.13
CA LEU A 321 10.83 -14.46 -62.87
C LEU A 321 11.51 -13.45 -63.82
N ALA A 322 12.71 -12.96 -63.45
CA ALA A 322 13.59 -12.15 -64.29
C ALA A 322 14.32 -12.94 -65.42
N GLY A 323 14.04 -14.23 -65.59
CA GLY A 323 14.57 -15.05 -66.68
C GLY A 323 15.82 -15.85 -66.32
N MET A 324 16.28 -15.85 -65.09
CA MET A 324 17.46 -16.64 -64.69
C MET A 324 17.09 -18.17 -64.63
N SER A 325 18.10 -19.00 -64.93
CA SER A 325 17.92 -20.48 -64.88
C SER A 325 17.54 -20.94 -63.47
N GLY A 326 16.42 -21.63 -63.36
CA GLY A 326 15.92 -22.15 -62.06
C GLY A 326 16.93 -23.06 -61.33
N ARG A 327 17.82 -23.76 -62.10
CA ARG A 327 18.89 -24.60 -61.50
C ARG A 327 20.01 -23.71 -60.89
N SER A 328 20.40 -22.64 -61.59
CA SER A 328 21.44 -21.70 -61.14
C SER A 328 20.93 -20.94 -59.87
N VAL A 329 19.67 -20.45 -59.88
CA VAL A 329 19.08 -19.72 -58.74
C VAL A 329 18.92 -20.64 -57.53
N ALA A 330 18.47 -21.91 -57.76
CA ALA A 330 18.35 -22.86 -56.67
C ALA A 330 19.70 -23.15 -55.98
N GLN A 331 20.77 -23.27 -56.77
CA GLN A 331 22.11 -23.44 -56.22
C GLN A 331 22.60 -22.20 -55.46
N ALA A 332 22.40 -20.99 -56.02
CA ALA A 332 22.81 -19.74 -55.39
C ALA A 332 22.11 -19.45 -54.06
N HIS A 333 20.85 -19.85 -53.92
CA HIS A 333 20.05 -19.65 -52.69
C HIS A 333 19.99 -20.88 -51.81
N GLY A 334 20.75 -21.95 -52.04
CA GLY A 334 20.80 -23.15 -51.24
C GLY A 334 19.45 -23.91 -51.17
N MET A 335 18.71 -23.96 -52.28
CA MET A 335 17.37 -24.55 -52.36
C MET A 335 17.36 -25.74 -53.30
N ALA A 336 16.49 -26.71 -53.06
CA ALA A 336 16.25 -27.78 -54.04
C ALA A 336 15.47 -27.20 -55.24
N VAL A 337 15.83 -27.60 -56.47
CA VAL A 337 15.20 -27.13 -57.71
C VAL A 337 13.68 -27.37 -57.69
N SER A 338 13.23 -28.50 -57.17
CA SER A 338 11.81 -28.84 -57.02
C SER A 338 11.09 -27.95 -56.00
N ALA A 339 11.79 -27.49 -54.97
CA ALA A 339 11.24 -26.57 -53.99
C ALA A 339 11.09 -25.16 -54.57
N LEU A 340 12.09 -24.70 -55.29
CA LEU A 340 12.06 -23.40 -55.98
C LEU A 340 10.96 -23.38 -57.06
N SER A 341 10.80 -24.44 -57.86
CA SER A 341 9.73 -24.51 -58.88
C SER A 341 8.35 -24.47 -58.26
N ARG A 342 8.15 -25.13 -57.13
CA ARG A 342 6.86 -25.05 -56.37
C ARG A 342 6.64 -23.67 -55.78
N LEU A 343 7.71 -23.04 -55.28
CA LEU A 343 7.63 -21.70 -54.73
C LEU A 343 7.30 -20.69 -55.82
N VAL A 344 7.95 -20.71 -56.99
CA VAL A 344 7.65 -19.85 -58.13
C VAL A 344 6.19 -20.02 -58.60
N ARG A 345 5.70 -21.26 -58.73
CA ARG A 345 4.30 -21.51 -59.10
C ARG A 345 3.36 -20.90 -58.09
N ARG A 346 3.61 -21.13 -56.79
CA ARG A 346 2.74 -20.57 -55.71
C ARG A 346 2.78 -19.05 -55.65
N THR A 347 3.97 -18.47 -55.95
CA THR A 347 4.09 -16.99 -55.92
C THR A 347 3.34 -16.35 -57.09
N LYS A 348 3.27 -17.02 -58.27
CA LYS A 348 2.45 -16.58 -59.37
C LYS A 348 0.94 -16.63 -59.02
N GLU A 349 0.52 -17.59 -58.19
CA GLU A 349 -0.89 -17.75 -57.79
C GLU A 349 -1.29 -16.82 -56.59
N LEU A 350 -0.38 -16.65 -55.63
CA LEU A 350 -0.68 -16.08 -54.32
C LEU A 350 0.08 -14.79 -53.99
N GLY A 351 0.97 -14.34 -54.91
CA GLY A 351 1.77 -13.15 -54.64
C GLY A 351 2.92 -13.42 -53.64
N GLN A 352 3.46 -12.34 -53.10
CA GLN A 352 4.60 -12.39 -52.15
C GLN A 352 4.37 -13.24 -50.89
N ILE A 353 3.12 -13.35 -50.48
CA ILE A 353 2.74 -14.15 -49.30
C ILE A 353 3.14 -15.64 -49.45
N ALA A 354 3.30 -16.15 -50.69
CA ALA A 354 3.80 -17.50 -50.92
C ALA A 354 5.25 -17.71 -50.50
N CYS A 355 6.05 -16.63 -50.37
CA CYS A 355 7.44 -16.64 -49.93
C CYS A 355 7.60 -16.74 -48.42
N VAL A 356 6.52 -16.52 -47.64
CA VAL A 356 6.50 -16.69 -46.19
C VAL A 356 6.83 -18.15 -45.84
N PRO A 357 7.67 -18.44 -44.82
CA PRO A 357 8.01 -19.78 -44.40
C PRO A 357 6.77 -20.66 -44.16
N TYR A 358 6.78 -21.90 -44.66
CA TYR A 358 5.63 -22.79 -44.70
C TYR A 358 4.90 -22.98 -43.35
N ALA A 359 5.63 -23.00 -42.25
CA ALA A 359 5.05 -23.19 -40.91
C ALA A 359 4.16 -22.00 -40.47
N THR A 360 4.53 -20.77 -40.90
CA THR A 360 3.75 -19.55 -40.57
C THR A 360 2.52 -19.45 -41.48
N TYR A 361 2.66 -19.83 -42.75
CA TYR A 361 1.60 -19.71 -43.72
C TYR A 361 0.48 -20.77 -43.55
N HIS A 362 0.79 -21.99 -43.11
CA HIS A 362 -0.22 -23.04 -42.93
C HIS A 362 -1.09 -22.86 -41.68
N ARG A 363 -0.59 -22.12 -40.66
CA ARG A 363 -1.36 -21.89 -39.43
C ARG A 363 -2.62 -21.07 -39.69
N ASP A 364 -2.58 -20.10 -40.58
CA ASP A 364 -3.76 -19.24 -40.85
C ASP A 364 -4.73 -19.85 -41.87
N ARG A 365 -4.33 -20.82 -42.67
CA ARG A 365 -5.18 -21.41 -43.71
C ARG A 365 -5.94 -22.65 -43.30
N THR A 366 -5.70 -23.25 -42.18
CA THR A 366 -6.38 -24.47 -41.74
C THR A 366 -7.78 -24.24 -41.19
N LEU A 367 -8.13 -22.99 -40.87
CA LEU A 367 -9.45 -22.63 -40.37
C LEU A 367 -10.15 -21.64 -41.32
N HIS A 368 -11.40 -21.96 -41.70
CA HIS A 368 -12.21 -21.00 -42.43
C HIS A 368 -12.32 -19.68 -41.67
N PRO A 369 -12.29 -18.49 -42.34
CA PRO A 369 -12.29 -17.19 -41.66
C PRO A 369 -13.46 -17.01 -40.68
N GLU A 370 -14.63 -17.52 -40.98
CA GLU A 370 -15.77 -17.43 -40.08
C GLU A 370 -15.62 -18.29 -38.82
N PHE A 371 -14.97 -19.47 -38.92
CA PHE A 371 -14.58 -20.23 -37.74
C PHE A 371 -13.57 -19.44 -36.89
N GLN A 372 -12.59 -18.79 -37.51
CA GLN A 372 -11.66 -17.94 -36.78
C GLN A 372 -12.38 -16.83 -36.02
N GLN A 373 -13.31 -16.14 -36.65
CA GLN A 373 -14.12 -15.10 -36.01
C GLN A 373 -14.95 -15.65 -34.85
N LEU A 374 -15.64 -16.76 -35.07
CA LEU A 374 -16.47 -17.40 -34.07
C LEU A 374 -15.63 -17.88 -32.87
N ILE A 375 -14.51 -18.58 -33.14
CA ILE A 375 -13.58 -19.06 -32.09
C ILE A 375 -13.02 -17.89 -31.33
N ARG A 376 -12.61 -16.81 -32.01
CA ARG A 376 -12.13 -15.59 -31.36
C ARG A 376 -13.22 -15.01 -30.45
N LYS A 377 -14.46 -14.89 -30.93
CA LYS A 377 -15.58 -14.38 -30.14
C LYS A 377 -15.89 -15.24 -28.92
N LEU A 378 -15.91 -16.56 -29.07
CA LEU A 378 -16.14 -17.51 -27.97
C LEU A 378 -15.01 -17.47 -26.94
N TYR A 379 -13.77 -17.46 -27.41
CA TYR A 379 -12.59 -17.49 -26.52
C TYR A 379 -12.38 -16.18 -25.77
N THR A 380 -12.78 -15.04 -26.32
CA THR A 380 -12.59 -13.72 -25.67
C THR A 380 -13.64 -13.36 -24.63
N GLN A 381 -14.56 -14.27 -24.31
CA GLN A 381 -15.57 -14.03 -23.29
C GLN A 381 -14.96 -13.81 -21.90
N PRO A 382 -15.54 -12.89 -21.09
CA PRO A 382 -15.08 -12.61 -19.71
C PRO A 382 -15.11 -13.84 -18.79
N LEU A 383 -15.93 -14.84 -19.09
CA LEU A 383 -16.01 -16.13 -18.38
C LEU A 383 -14.74 -16.99 -18.52
N ARG A 384 -13.78 -16.60 -19.35
CA ARG A 384 -12.50 -17.29 -19.61
C ARG A 384 -12.67 -18.74 -20.01
N PRO A 385 -13.49 -19.08 -21.03
CA PRO A 385 -13.70 -20.45 -21.41
C PRO A 385 -12.37 -21.13 -21.76
N THR A 386 -12.26 -22.43 -21.44
CA THR A 386 -11.10 -23.24 -21.85
C THR A 386 -11.18 -23.52 -23.33
N VAL A 387 -10.07 -23.94 -23.95
CA VAL A 387 -10.06 -24.35 -25.36
C VAL A 387 -11.02 -25.52 -25.59
N MET A 388 -11.15 -26.42 -24.60
CA MET A 388 -12.11 -27.52 -24.65
C MET A 388 -13.56 -27.03 -24.68
N ALA A 389 -13.89 -26.06 -23.81
CA ALA A 389 -15.23 -25.46 -23.79
C ALA A 389 -15.57 -24.75 -25.12
N VAL A 390 -14.60 -24.11 -25.76
CA VAL A 390 -14.79 -23.53 -27.11
C VAL A 390 -14.99 -24.63 -28.17
N TYR A 391 -14.23 -25.72 -28.09
CA TYR A 391 -14.38 -26.85 -29.01
C TYR A 391 -15.73 -27.57 -28.89
N GLU A 392 -16.27 -27.66 -27.69
CA GLU A 392 -17.57 -28.28 -27.41
C GLU A 392 -18.77 -27.38 -27.71
N ASP A 393 -18.53 -26.10 -28.09
CA ASP A 393 -19.61 -25.15 -28.33
C ASP A 393 -20.44 -25.53 -29.56
N VAL A 394 -21.76 -25.60 -29.34
CA VAL A 394 -22.73 -25.99 -30.37
C VAL A 394 -22.71 -25.05 -31.58
N GLN A 395 -22.35 -23.78 -31.37
CA GLN A 395 -22.27 -22.80 -32.46
C GLN A 395 -21.28 -23.20 -33.56
N LEU A 396 -20.20 -23.95 -33.24
CA LEU A 396 -19.26 -24.44 -34.24
C LEU A 396 -19.91 -25.44 -35.20
N LYS A 397 -20.81 -26.30 -34.70
CA LYS A 397 -21.56 -27.27 -35.52
C LYS A 397 -22.56 -26.55 -36.43
N HIS A 398 -23.33 -25.63 -35.89
CA HIS A 398 -24.28 -24.84 -36.67
C HIS A 398 -23.59 -24.03 -37.77
N LEU A 399 -22.45 -23.43 -37.47
CA LEU A 399 -21.67 -22.70 -38.47
C LEU A 399 -21.13 -23.64 -39.56
N ALA A 400 -20.72 -24.86 -39.22
CA ALA A 400 -20.28 -25.86 -40.21
C ALA A 400 -21.42 -26.25 -41.19
N GLU A 401 -22.62 -26.48 -40.66
CA GLU A 401 -23.81 -26.80 -41.44
C GLU A 401 -24.23 -25.61 -42.36
N GLU A 402 -24.19 -24.40 -41.83
CA GLU A 402 -24.52 -23.19 -42.58
C GLU A 402 -23.50 -22.96 -43.71
N LEU A 403 -22.22 -23.03 -43.42
CA LEU A 403 -21.15 -22.88 -44.41
C LEU A 403 -21.23 -23.97 -45.47
N SER A 404 -21.49 -25.21 -45.08
CA SER A 404 -21.66 -26.33 -46.03
C SER A 404 -22.84 -26.10 -46.98
N SER A 405 -23.96 -25.58 -46.48
CA SER A 405 -25.11 -25.21 -47.27
C SER A 405 -24.83 -24.07 -48.23
N ARG A 406 -24.12 -23.05 -47.76
CA ARG A 406 -23.81 -21.81 -48.50
C ARG A 406 -22.75 -22.06 -49.61
N GLU A 407 -21.76 -22.88 -49.37
CA GLU A 407 -20.64 -23.11 -50.30
C GLU A 407 -20.85 -24.34 -51.19
N GLY A 408 -21.89 -25.11 -50.94
CA GLY A 408 -22.19 -26.32 -51.70
C GLY A 408 -21.16 -27.44 -51.55
N LYS A 409 -20.30 -27.34 -50.52
CA LYS A 409 -19.23 -28.32 -50.16
C LYS A 409 -19.33 -28.70 -48.69
N PRO A 410 -19.10 -29.94 -48.32
CA PRO A 410 -19.10 -30.35 -46.93
C PRO A 410 -17.92 -29.72 -46.19
N ILE A 411 -18.23 -28.84 -45.23
CA ILE A 411 -17.28 -28.20 -44.32
C ILE A 411 -17.39 -28.86 -42.97
N SER A 412 -16.30 -29.47 -42.53
CA SER A 412 -16.24 -30.14 -41.24
C SER A 412 -15.98 -29.15 -40.10
N VAL A 413 -16.53 -29.45 -38.92
CA VAL A 413 -16.19 -28.74 -37.70
C VAL A 413 -14.69 -28.82 -37.44
N PRO A 414 -14.02 -27.71 -37.10
CA PRO A 414 -12.60 -27.72 -36.79
C PRO A 414 -12.25 -28.71 -35.66
N SER A 415 -11.16 -29.43 -35.82
CA SER A 415 -10.66 -30.33 -34.77
C SER A 415 -10.16 -29.57 -33.55
N TYR A 416 -10.10 -30.24 -32.38
CA TYR A 416 -9.56 -29.66 -31.15
C TYR A 416 -8.14 -29.07 -31.37
N HIS A 417 -7.28 -29.77 -32.09
CA HIS A 417 -5.91 -29.30 -32.35
C HIS A 417 -5.88 -28.04 -33.22
N GLN A 418 -6.73 -27.90 -34.22
CA GLN A 418 -6.83 -26.71 -35.06
C GLN A 418 -7.31 -25.51 -34.24
N ILE A 419 -8.29 -25.71 -33.35
CA ILE A 419 -8.76 -24.65 -32.44
C ILE A 419 -7.66 -24.29 -31.42
N TRP A 420 -6.97 -25.30 -30.88
CA TRP A 420 -5.89 -25.10 -29.92
C TRP A 420 -4.72 -24.31 -30.52
N ASP A 421 -4.29 -24.67 -31.75
CA ASP A 421 -3.22 -23.96 -32.46
C ASP A 421 -3.62 -22.50 -32.76
N PHE A 422 -4.84 -22.26 -33.22
CA PHE A 422 -5.37 -20.95 -33.47
C PHE A 422 -5.48 -20.11 -32.17
N VAL A 423 -6.04 -20.70 -31.13
CA VAL A 423 -6.14 -20.06 -29.82
C VAL A 423 -4.76 -19.75 -29.24
N LYS A 424 -3.79 -20.63 -29.38
CA LYS A 424 -2.39 -20.40 -28.97
C LYS A 424 -1.78 -19.21 -29.72
N ALA A 425 -2.04 -19.05 -30.99
CA ALA A 425 -1.57 -17.92 -31.78
C ALA A 425 -2.20 -16.60 -31.30
N ILE A 426 -3.53 -16.55 -31.17
CA ILE A 426 -4.23 -15.34 -30.77
C ILE A 426 -4.09 -15.03 -29.27
N ALA A 427 -3.81 -16.02 -28.41
CA ALA A 427 -3.65 -15.79 -26.96
C ALA A 427 -2.48 -14.88 -26.61
N GLN A 428 -1.53 -14.71 -27.50
CA GLN A 428 -0.40 -13.79 -27.35
C GLN A 428 -0.78 -12.35 -27.74
N GLU A 429 -1.91 -12.13 -28.40
CA GLU A 429 -2.40 -10.80 -28.73
C GLU A 429 -2.86 -10.09 -27.46
N THR A 430 -2.38 -8.88 -27.25
CA THR A 430 -2.70 -8.05 -26.07
C THR A 430 -4.22 -7.88 -25.90
N ASN A 431 -4.93 -7.66 -26.99
CA ASN A 431 -6.39 -7.48 -26.98
C ASN A 431 -7.16 -8.71 -26.48
N ILE A 432 -6.67 -9.92 -26.77
CA ILE A 432 -7.30 -11.18 -26.34
C ILE A 432 -7.12 -11.40 -24.85
N ALA A 433 -5.91 -11.18 -24.34
CA ALA A 433 -5.62 -11.25 -22.90
C ALA A 433 -6.48 -10.24 -22.12
N ASP A 434 -6.62 -9.06 -22.66
CA ASP A 434 -7.43 -7.98 -22.10
C ASP A 434 -8.93 -8.31 -22.07
N ALA A 435 -9.47 -8.77 -23.19
CA ALA A 435 -10.88 -9.15 -23.28
C ALA A 435 -11.23 -10.29 -22.31
N ARG A 436 -10.34 -11.29 -22.18
CA ARG A 436 -10.51 -12.41 -21.23
C ARG A 436 -10.36 -12.00 -19.77
N SER A 437 -9.73 -10.87 -19.47
CA SER A 437 -9.56 -10.42 -18.09
C SER A 437 -10.89 -10.10 -17.40
N GLY A 438 -11.94 -9.81 -18.17
CA GLY A 438 -13.24 -9.36 -17.67
C GLY A 438 -13.20 -7.94 -17.10
N LEU A 439 -12.08 -7.26 -17.17
CA LEU A 439 -11.92 -5.88 -16.72
C LEU A 439 -12.41 -4.93 -17.83
N LYS A 440 -13.20 -3.93 -17.46
CA LYS A 440 -13.60 -2.86 -18.41
C LYS A 440 -12.37 -2.18 -19.01
N HIS A 441 -11.30 -2.17 -18.25
CA HIS A 441 -10.03 -1.51 -18.57
C HIS A 441 -8.88 -2.32 -18.00
N PRO A 442 -8.43 -3.40 -18.66
CA PRO A 442 -7.30 -4.18 -18.21
C PRO A 442 -6.01 -3.36 -18.26
N PRO A 443 -5.07 -3.57 -17.32
CA PRO A 443 -3.78 -2.91 -17.35
C PRO A 443 -3.04 -3.29 -18.64
N ARG A 444 -2.72 -2.29 -19.46
CA ARG A 444 -2.07 -2.48 -20.76
C ARG A 444 -0.59 -2.85 -20.65
N GLU A 445 0.04 -2.53 -19.52
CA GLU A 445 1.45 -2.80 -19.29
C GLU A 445 1.65 -3.95 -18.33
N ARG A 446 2.18 -5.04 -18.84
CA ARG A 446 2.80 -6.08 -18.02
C ARG A 446 4.30 -5.86 -18.07
N MET A 447 4.83 -5.01 -17.18
CA MET A 447 6.26 -5.04 -16.92
C MET A 447 6.66 -6.45 -16.50
N SER A 448 7.70 -6.98 -17.10
CA SER A 448 8.29 -8.22 -16.57
C SER A 448 8.72 -7.97 -15.13
N PRO A 449 8.25 -8.76 -14.13
CA PRO A 449 8.66 -8.54 -12.75
C PRO A 449 10.18 -8.54 -12.57
N LYS A 450 10.90 -9.27 -13.43
CA LYS A 450 12.37 -9.31 -13.42
C LYS A 450 12.99 -8.00 -13.87
N SER A 451 12.54 -7.45 -15.00
CA SER A 451 13.10 -6.18 -15.51
C SER A 451 12.83 -5.04 -14.55
N PHE A 452 11.63 -4.97 -13.96
CA PHE A 452 11.30 -3.97 -12.96
C PHE A 452 12.23 -4.02 -11.73
N VAL A 453 12.40 -5.20 -11.11
CA VAL A 453 13.28 -5.36 -9.93
C VAL A 453 14.73 -4.97 -10.25
N LEU A 454 15.21 -5.34 -11.44
CA LEU A 454 16.58 -5.06 -11.83
C LEU A 454 16.80 -3.60 -12.23
N SER A 455 15.75 -2.89 -12.67
CA SER A 455 15.86 -1.46 -13.05
C SER A 455 15.94 -0.52 -11.85
N ILE A 456 15.50 -0.93 -10.65
CA ILE A 456 15.50 -0.05 -9.47
C ILE A 456 16.94 0.32 -9.08
N ALA A 457 17.22 1.62 -9.07
CA ALA A 457 18.58 2.14 -8.91
C ALA A 457 19.13 1.97 -7.48
N SER A 458 18.34 2.24 -6.44
CA SER A 458 18.84 2.40 -5.06
C SER A 458 18.08 1.55 -4.04
N PRO A 459 18.71 1.19 -2.89
CA PRO A 459 18.02 0.54 -1.79
C PRO A 459 17.01 1.50 -1.16
N ALA A 460 15.91 0.97 -0.64
CA ALA A 460 14.76 1.71 -0.09
C ALA A 460 14.13 2.73 -1.06
N LEU A 461 14.50 2.73 -2.36
CA LEU A 461 13.87 3.60 -3.34
C LEU A 461 12.41 3.21 -3.53
N ILE A 462 12.14 1.94 -3.81
CA ILE A 462 10.79 1.39 -3.86
C ILE A 462 10.68 0.27 -2.84
N CYS A 463 9.73 0.41 -1.92
CA CYS A 463 9.37 -0.61 -0.94
C CYS A 463 7.94 -1.07 -1.17
N GLN A 464 7.70 -2.37 -1.03
CA GLN A 464 6.36 -2.96 -1.08
C GLN A 464 5.87 -3.26 0.32
N VAL A 465 4.60 -3.01 0.58
CA VAL A 465 3.91 -3.39 1.81
C VAL A 465 2.70 -4.24 1.48
N ASP A 466 2.52 -5.29 2.28
CA ASP A 466 1.35 -6.16 2.16
C ASP A 466 1.02 -6.83 3.48
N GLU A 467 -0.23 -7.29 3.60
CA GLU A 467 -0.78 -8.06 4.71
C GLU A 467 -0.96 -9.52 4.31
N HIS A 468 -0.64 -10.42 5.23
CA HIS A 468 -0.87 -11.84 5.05
C HIS A 468 -1.42 -12.48 6.33
N THR A 469 -2.42 -13.34 6.19
CA THR A 469 -2.94 -14.13 7.30
C THR A 469 -2.09 -15.36 7.49
N LEU A 470 -1.48 -15.51 8.67
CA LEU A 470 -0.65 -16.67 8.99
C LEU A 470 -1.53 -17.88 9.30
N ASP A 471 -1.19 -19.02 8.70
CA ASP A 471 -1.88 -20.29 8.92
C ASP A 471 -1.49 -20.95 10.25
N LEU A 472 -1.72 -20.24 11.36
CA LEU A 472 -1.29 -20.65 12.70
C LEU A 472 -2.29 -20.17 13.77
N PHE A 473 -2.52 -20.99 14.79
CA PHE A 473 -3.19 -20.60 16.02
C PHE A 473 -2.17 -20.31 17.12
N VAL A 474 -2.47 -19.30 17.94
CA VAL A 474 -1.70 -18.93 19.14
C VAL A 474 -2.58 -19.07 20.36
N VAL A 475 -1.96 -19.05 21.55
CA VAL A 475 -2.67 -19.14 22.82
C VAL A 475 -2.54 -17.84 23.62
N THR A 476 -3.44 -17.62 24.54
CA THR A 476 -3.33 -16.59 25.59
C THR A 476 -2.34 -17.05 26.67
N ALA A 477 -1.96 -16.16 27.58
CA ALA A 477 -1.04 -16.47 28.66
C ALA A 477 -1.54 -17.59 29.61
N ASP A 478 -2.87 -17.80 29.69
CA ASP A 478 -3.50 -18.87 30.43
C ASP A 478 -3.64 -20.20 29.65
N GLY A 479 -3.08 -20.26 28.43
CA GLY A 479 -3.11 -21.47 27.59
C GLY A 479 -4.39 -21.65 26.77
N THR A 480 -5.32 -20.69 26.78
CA THR A 480 -6.53 -20.77 25.95
C THR A 480 -6.21 -20.48 24.48
N VAL A 481 -6.68 -21.35 23.58
CA VAL A 481 -6.44 -21.19 22.14
C VAL A 481 -7.24 -20.01 21.59
N ILE A 482 -6.54 -19.09 20.93
CA ILE A 482 -7.16 -17.99 20.21
C ILE A 482 -7.60 -18.50 18.84
N THR A 483 -8.91 -18.57 18.61
CA THR A 483 -9.50 -19.14 17.38
C THR A 483 -9.34 -18.23 16.15
N ARG A 484 -9.02 -16.96 16.34
CA ARG A 484 -8.67 -16.03 15.26
C ARG A 484 -7.25 -16.28 14.78
N ARG A 485 -7.03 -16.12 13.47
CA ARG A 485 -5.69 -16.24 12.90
C ARG A 485 -4.88 -14.98 13.15
N VAL A 486 -3.58 -15.15 13.18
CA VAL A 486 -2.64 -14.03 13.29
C VAL A 486 -2.47 -13.41 11.91
N HIS A 487 -2.47 -12.10 11.84
CA HIS A 487 -2.18 -11.31 10.66
C HIS A 487 -0.76 -10.75 10.78
N GLY A 488 -0.01 -10.85 9.70
CA GLY A 488 1.33 -10.29 9.60
C GLY A 488 1.43 -9.29 8.45
N ALA A 489 2.17 -8.21 8.66
CA ALA A 489 2.55 -7.33 7.58
C ALA A 489 4.03 -7.07 7.57
N VAL A 490 4.55 -6.85 6.38
CA VAL A 490 5.95 -6.55 6.15
C VAL A 490 6.11 -5.40 5.19
N LEU A 491 7.20 -4.65 5.39
CA LEU A 491 7.70 -3.64 4.45
C LEU A 491 9.03 -4.13 3.90
N ILE A 492 9.08 -4.40 2.60
CA ILE A 492 10.21 -5.02 1.91
C ILE A 492 10.77 -4.13 0.81
N CYS A 493 12.10 -4.00 0.76
CA CYS A 493 12.79 -3.30 -0.32
C CYS A 493 12.73 -4.14 -1.62
N VAL A 494 12.24 -3.55 -2.71
CA VAL A 494 12.13 -4.28 -3.98
C VAL A 494 13.50 -4.56 -4.59
N LYS A 495 14.47 -3.66 -4.47
CA LYS A 495 15.84 -3.82 -4.99
C LYS A 495 16.55 -5.05 -4.42
N THR A 496 16.56 -5.17 -3.09
CA THR A 496 17.39 -6.15 -2.38
C THR A 496 16.61 -7.33 -1.79
N ALA A 497 15.28 -7.27 -1.80
CA ALA A 497 14.37 -8.12 -1.03
C ALA A 497 14.64 -8.11 0.48
N ALA A 498 15.34 -7.10 0.99
CA ALA A 498 15.59 -6.94 2.41
C ALA A 498 14.35 -6.38 3.11
N ILE A 499 14.05 -6.88 4.31
CA ILE A 499 12.89 -6.45 5.09
C ILE A 499 13.27 -5.27 5.98
N LEU A 500 12.53 -4.16 5.85
CA LEU A 500 12.72 -2.95 6.64
C LEU A 500 11.86 -2.93 7.89
N GLY A 501 10.72 -3.61 7.88
CA GLY A 501 9.83 -3.68 9.02
C GLY A 501 8.89 -4.88 8.93
N ALA A 502 8.48 -5.38 10.10
CA ALA A 502 7.54 -6.49 10.23
C ALA A 502 6.71 -6.36 11.50
N VAL A 503 5.42 -6.62 11.41
CA VAL A 503 4.49 -6.56 12.55
C VAL A 503 3.52 -7.73 12.52
N LEU A 504 3.10 -8.19 13.71
CA LEU A 504 2.04 -9.16 13.89
C LEU A 504 0.86 -8.55 14.65
N SER A 505 -0.36 -9.02 14.35
CA SER A 505 -1.60 -8.63 15.03
C SER A 505 -2.58 -9.81 15.12
N LEU A 506 -3.44 -9.85 16.15
CA LEU A 506 -4.50 -10.83 16.29
C LEU A 506 -5.77 -10.46 15.49
N ASP A 507 -5.86 -9.24 15.06
CA ASP A 507 -6.94 -8.72 14.21
C ASP A 507 -6.36 -8.35 12.85
N SER A 508 -7.21 -8.21 11.82
CA SER A 508 -6.78 -7.59 10.57
C SER A 508 -6.10 -6.26 10.85
N LEU A 509 -5.06 -5.98 10.10
CA LEU A 509 -4.21 -4.82 10.33
C LEU A 509 -5.03 -3.53 10.27
N LYS A 510 -4.62 -2.59 11.07
CA LYS A 510 -5.16 -1.23 11.12
C LYS A 510 -4.13 -0.23 10.62
N GLU A 511 -4.59 0.97 10.36
CA GLU A 511 -3.73 2.09 9.96
C GLU A 511 -2.50 2.23 10.88
N GLU A 512 -2.68 2.00 12.17
CA GLU A 512 -1.61 2.11 13.16
C GLU A 512 -0.52 1.04 12.99
N ASP A 513 -0.88 -0.16 12.55
CA ASP A 513 0.08 -1.22 12.28
C ASP A 513 0.92 -0.88 11.04
N TYR A 514 0.31 -0.24 10.03
CA TYR A 514 1.03 0.29 8.87
C TYR A 514 2.00 1.41 9.27
N MET A 515 1.54 2.37 10.08
CA MET A 515 2.41 3.44 10.59
C MET A 515 3.58 2.89 11.40
N ARG A 516 3.35 1.85 12.19
CA ARG A 516 4.39 1.16 12.94
C ARG A 516 5.42 0.47 12.04
N LEU A 517 5.00 -0.13 10.91
CA LEU A 517 5.91 -0.67 9.90
C LEU A 517 6.84 0.41 9.36
N VAL A 518 6.31 1.58 9.02
CA VAL A 518 7.11 2.70 8.50
C VAL A 518 8.05 3.23 9.57
N LYS A 519 7.57 3.38 10.81
CA LYS A 519 8.42 3.77 11.95
C LYS A 519 9.59 2.78 12.12
N MET A 520 9.29 1.48 12.09
CA MET A 520 10.31 0.43 12.20
C MET A 520 11.31 0.49 11.03
N ALA A 521 10.87 0.86 9.81
CA ALA A 521 11.79 1.02 8.68
C ALA A 521 12.79 2.16 8.89
N ILE A 522 12.34 3.26 9.49
CA ILE A 522 13.14 4.48 9.67
C ILE A 522 14.11 4.36 10.86
N GLU A 523 13.68 3.74 11.96
CA GLU A 523 14.47 3.66 13.19
C GLU A 523 15.52 2.54 13.16
N PRO A 524 16.67 2.74 13.84
CA PRO A 524 17.65 1.67 14.09
C PRO A 524 17.04 0.48 14.83
N LYS A 525 17.48 -0.72 14.50
CA LYS A 525 16.87 -1.96 14.97
C LYS A 525 17.66 -2.70 16.05
N ASP A 526 18.76 -2.12 16.53
CA ASP A 526 19.62 -2.74 17.55
C ASP A 526 18.86 -3.14 18.82
N ARG A 527 17.92 -2.28 19.25
CA ARG A 527 17.05 -2.59 20.39
C ARG A 527 16.09 -3.75 20.11
N ILE A 528 15.61 -3.88 18.86
CA ILE A 528 14.69 -4.93 18.45
C ILE A 528 15.43 -6.26 18.36
N THR A 529 16.61 -6.28 17.74
CA THR A 529 17.44 -7.48 17.64
C THR A 529 17.91 -7.96 19.01
N ALA A 530 18.31 -7.06 19.90
CA ALA A 530 18.65 -7.40 21.28
C ALA A 530 17.43 -7.93 22.07
N LEU A 531 16.25 -7.28 21.95
CA LEU A 531 15.02 -7.71 22.64
C LEU A 531 14.60 -9.13 22.23
N TYR A 532 14.73 -9.45 20.95
CA TYR A 532 14.32 -10.73 20.40
C TYR A 532 15.46 -11.74 20.29
N GLU A 533 16.65 -11.41 20.84
CA GLU A 533 17.83 -12.31 20.88
C GLU A 533 18.20 -12.84 19.49
N CYS A 534 18.19 -11.97 18.47
CA CYS A 534 18.62 -12.32 17.12
C CYS A 534 20.14 -12.59 17.10
N GLN A 535 20.56 -13.56 16.29
CA GLN A 535 21.98 -13.94 16.14
C GLN A 535 22.73 -13.03 15.18
N HIS A 536 22.00 -12.37 14.27
CA HIS A 536 22.54 -11.48 13.25
C HIS A 536 22.04 -10.05 13.45
N PRO A 537 22.81 -9.04 13.00
CA PRO A 537 22.31 -7.66 12.95
C PRO A 537 21.19 -7.52 11.92
N TRP A 538 20.31 -6.56 12.14
CA TRP A 538 19.29 -6.17 11.18
C TRP A 538 19.58 -4.76 10.63
N PRO A 539 20.47 -4.64 9.60
CA PRO A 539 20.99 -3.34 9.16
C PRO A 539 20.00 -2.54 8.30
N CYS A 540 18.84 -3.11 7.99
CA CYS A 540 17.87 -2.54 7.02
C CYS A 540 17.13 -1.35 7.62
N THR A 541 17.81 -0.22 7.72
CA THR A 541 17.29 1.05 8.24
C THR A 541 17.32 2.11 7.16
N GLY A 542 16.19 2.79 6.94
CA GLY A 542 16.11 3.87 5.97
C GLY A 542 14.67 4.35 5.77
N LYS A 543 14.53 5.59 5.33
CA LYS A 543 13.25 6.17 4.92
C LYS A 543 12.92 5.69 3.49
N PRO A 544 11.83 4.93 3.25
CA PRO A 544 11.43 4.61 1.89
C PRO A 544 11.21 5.89 1.06
N ALA A 545 11.66 5.91 -0.20
CA ALA A 545 11.31 6.99 -1.11
C ALA A 545 9.87 6.82 -1.61
N VAL A 546 9.54 5.58 -2.00
CA VAL A 546 8.22 5.20 -2.48
C VAL A 546 7.74 3.98 -1.69
N ILE A 547 6.49 4.01 -1.23
CA ILE A 547 5.80 2.85 -0.67
C ILE A 547 4.70 2.43 -1.62
N PHE A 548 4.86 1.23 -2.18
CA PHE A 548 3.92 0.61 -3.10
C PHE A 548 3.01 -0.37 -2.32
N HIS A 549 1.70 -0.13 -2.39
CA HIS A 549 0.69 -0.89 -1.64
C HIS A 549 -0.51 -1.28 -2.51
N ASP A 550 -1.39 -2.14 -1.99
CA ASP A 550 -2.67 -2.42 -2.61
C ASP A 550 -3.73 -1.35 -2.25
N ARG A 551 -4.98 -1.60 -2.68
CA ARG A 551 -6.13 -0.72 -2.39
C ARG A 551 -6.72 -0.91 -0.98
N GLY A 552 -5.99 -1.49 -0.06
CA GLY A 552 -6.45 -1.65 1.31
C GLY A 552 -6.76 -0.30 1.97
N LYS A 553 -7.91 -0.19 2.64
CA LYS A 553 -8.34 1.06 3.31
C LYS A 553 -7.32 1.60 4.31
N ILE A 554 -6.51 0.72 4.89
CA ILE A 554 -5.48 1.09 5.87
C ILE A 554 -4.34 1.89 5.23
N PHE A 555 -4.01 1.59 3.97
CA PHE A 555 -2.93 2.25 3.26
C PHE A 555 -3.36 3.57 2.62
N THR A 556 -4.67 3.75 2.41
CA THR A 556 -5.26 4.88 1.71
C THR A 556 -5.98 5.86 2.64
N SER A 557 -5.77 5.74 3.95
CA SER A 557 -6.39 6.65 4.90
C SER A 557 -5.81 8.07 4.78
N GLU A 558 -6.65 9.07 5.00
CA GLU A 558 -6.24 10.48 4.94
C GLU A 558 -5.07 10.76 5.90
N ARG A 559 -5.12 10.20 7.12
CA ARG A 559 -4.05 10.37 8.10
C ARG A 559 -2.74 9.72 7.64
N ALA A 560 -2.81 8.50 7.07
CA ALA A 560 -1.62 7.84 6.55
C ALA A 560 -0.97 8.70 5.46
N THR A 561 -1.77 9.22 4.54
CA THR A 561 -1.28 10.09 3.48
C THR A 561 -0.68 11.39 4.03
N GLN A 562 -1.35 12.05 4.98
CA GLN A 562 -0.82 13.27 5.62
C GLN A 562 0.53 13.03 6.32
N VAL A 563 0.65 11.96 7.08
CA VAL A 563 1.90 11.68 7.80
C VAL A 563 3.00 11.24 6.82
N LEU A 564 2.71 10.31 5.93
CA LEU A 564 3.73 9.76 5.05
C LEU A 564 4.17 10.74 3.97
N VAL A 565 3.22 11.37 3.27
CA VAL A 565 3.54 12.27 2.15
C VAL A 565 3.88 13.66 2.66
N ASP A 566 3.00 14.28 3.44
CA ASP A 566 3.16 15.70 3.80
C ASP A 566 4.27 15.91 4.85
N ARG A 567 4.40 15.01 5.85
CA ARG A 567 5.41 15.15 6.92
C ARG A 567 6.73 14.44 6.63
N LEU A 568 6.68 13.20 6.14
CA LEU A 568 7.89 12.42 5.92
C LEU A 568 8.42 12.50 4.49
N GLY A 569 7.67 13.09 3.54
CA GLY A 569 8.06 13.20 2.14
C GLY A 569 8.26 11.82 1.49
N ILE A 570 7.39 10.86 1.82
CA ILE A 570 7.36 9.53 1.24
C ILE A 570 6.30 9.50 0.16
N THR A 571 6.67 9.24 -1.08
CA THR A 571 5.71 9.00 -2.16
C THR A 571 4.93 7.72 -1.89
N THR A 572 3.62 7.74 -2.09
CA THR A 572 2.78 6.55 -1.96
C THR A 572 2.22 6.16 -3.32
N GLU A 573 2.35 4.89 -3.67
CA GLU A 573 1.86 4.32 -4.93
C GLU A 573 0.89 3.17 -4.64
N GLN A 574 -0.17 3.12 -5.42
CA GLN A 574 -1.21 2.10 -5.32
C GLN A 574 -1.20 1.20 -6.54
N ALA A 575 -1.18 -0.12 -6.31
CA ALA A 575 -1.29 -1.11 -7.37
C ALA A 575 -2.61 -0.99 -8.14
N PRO A 576 -2.60 -1.18 -9.47
CA PRO A 576 -3.83 -1.32 -10.23
C PRO A 576 -4.59 -2.57 -9.78
N PRO A 577 -5.93 -2.56 -9.85
CA PRO A 577 -6.72 -3.74 -9.47
C PRO A 577 -6.36 -4.93 -10.36
N TYR A 578 -6.32 -6.10 -9.76
CA TYR A 578 -6.04 -7.38 -10.45
C TYR A 578 -4.67 -7.46 -11.15
N ALA A 579 -3.66 -6.75 -10.65
CA ALA A 579 -2.27 -6.83 -11.12
C ALA A 579 -1.35 -7.47 -10.07
N PRO A 580 -1.48 -8.77 -9.75
CA PRO A 580 -0.66 -9.42 -8.71
C PRO A 580 0.83 -9.35 -9.02
N SER A 581 1.21 -9.39 -10.31
CA SER A 581 2.62 -9.30 -10.72
C SER A 581 3.34 -8.02 -10.25
N ALA A 582 2.59 -6.95 -9.95
CA ALA A 582 3.16 -5.70 -9.44
C ALA A 582 3.72 -5.83 -8.00
N LYS A 583 3.29 -6.85 -7.24
CA LYS A 583 3.69 -7.10 -5.85
C LYS A 583 4.55 -8.36 -5.68
N GLY A 584 5.15 -8.87 -6.74
CA GLY A 584 5.84 -10.16 -6.76
C GLY A 584 6.93 -10.33 -5.69
N THR A 585 7.59 -9.26 -5.21
CA THR A 585 8.62 -9.36 -4.18
C THR A 585 8.01 -9.71 -2.82
N VAL A 586 6.93 -9.05 -2.41
CA VAL A 586 6.28 -9.33 -1.12
C VAL A 586 5.49 -10.64 -1.16
N GLU A 587 4.89 -11.01 -2.30
CA GLU A 587 4.23 -12.31 -2.47
C GLU A 587 5.22 -13.48 -2.35
N ALA A 588 6.41 -13.35 -2.93
CA ALA A 588 7.48 -14.33 -2.78
C ALA A 588 7.92 -14.50 -1.32
N LEU A 589 8.00 -13.39 -0.56
CA LEU A 589 8.26 -13.43 0.87
C LEU A 589 7.17 -14.20 1.63
N PHE A 590 5.90 -13.89 1.41
CA PHE A 590 4.82 -14.59 2.12
C PHE A 590 4.74 -16.08 1.76
N THR A 591 5.10 -16.45 0.53
CA THR A 591 5.29 -17.85 0.16
C THR A 591 6.41 -18.49 1.00
N TRP A 592 7.51 -17.79 1.21
CA TRP A 592 8.60 -18.23 2.08
C TRP A 592 8.15 -18.36 3.54
N VAL A 593 7.48 -17.33 4.09
CA VAL A 593 6.94 -17.32 5.45
C VAL A 593 6.01 -18.51 5.68
N THR A 594 5.10 -18.76 4.75
CA THR A 594 4.16 -19.88 4.85
C THR A 594 4.90 -21.23 4.87
N ARG A 595 5.79 -21.47 3.91
CA ARG A 595 6.43 -22.77 3.72
C ARG A 595 7.56 -23.05 4.71
N LYS A 596 8.39 -22.03 5.01
CA LYS A 596 9.62 -22.21 5.80
C LYS A 596 9.48 -21.80 7.27
N PHE A 597 8.46 -21.04 7.62
CA PHE A 597 8.20 -20.62 8.99
C PHE A 597 6.88 -21.17 9.50
N THR A 598 5.72 -20.66 9.04
CA THR A 598 4.42 -20.96 9.64
C THR A 598 4.07 -22.44 9.63
N HIS A 599 4.27 -23.14 8.49
CA HIS A 599 3.95 -24.57 8.38
C HIS A 599 4.90 -25.50 9.16
N ARG A 600 5.96 -24.96 9.75
CA ARG A 600 6.90 -25.70 10.59
C ARG A 600 6.65 -25.51 12.10
N LEU A 601 5.75 -24.61 12.45
CA LEU A 601 5.40 -24.37 13.85
C LEU A 601 4.23 -25.24 14.28
N PRO A 602 4.20 -25.69 15.56
CA PRO A 602 3.03 -26.33 16.12
C PRO A 602 1.84 -25.37 16.16
N GLY A 603 0.64 -25.88 15.94
CA GLY A 603 -0.57 -25.05 15.83
C GLY A 603 -0.88 -24.57 14.42
N THR A 604 -0.04 -24.92 13.43
CA THR A 604 -0.29 -24.60 12.01
C THR A 604 -1.55 -25.28 11.49
N THR A 605 -2.29 -24.57 10.62
CA THR A 605 -3.49 -25.14 9.99
C THR A 605 -3.17 -25.93 8.72
N LYS A 606 -1.90 -25.97 8.28
CA LYS A 606 -1.43 -26.54 7.03
C LYS A 606 -2.12 -25.96 5.78
N ALA A 607 -1.56 -26.21 4.61
CA ALA A 607 -2.07 -25.62 3.36
C ALA A 607 -3.42 -26.24 2.94
N THR A 608 -3.54 -27.54 3.06
CA THR A 608 -4.76 -28.28 2.65
C THR A 608 -5.27 -29.22 3.75
N PRO A 609 -6.55 -29.60 3.72
CA PRO A 609 -7.07 -30.65 4.59
C PRO A 609 -6.33 -31.99 4.44
N ALA A 610 -5.86 -32.32 3.22
CA ALA A 610 -5.08 -33.52 2.97
C ALA A 610 -3.71 -33.48 3.67
N ASP A 611 -3.02 -32.33 3.64
CA ASP A 611 -1.75 -32.16 4.35
C ASP A 611 -1.91 -32.19 5.87
N ARG A 612 -3.12 -31.86 6.37
CA ARG A 612 -3.43 -31.87 7.78
C ARG A 612 -3.63 -33.30 8.33
N GLY A 613 -4.29 -34.16 7.56
CA GLY A 613 -4.64 -35.49 8.04
C GLY A 613 -5.35 -35.43 9.39
N ASN A 614 -4.86 -36.22 10.36
CA ASN A 614 -5.36 -36.28 11.73
C ASN A 614 -4.74 -35.22 12.68
N TYR A 615 -3.98 -34.25 12.15
CA TYR A 615 -3.32 -33.23 12.95
C TYR A 615 -4.35 -32.22 13.50
N ASP A 616 -4.53 -32.21 14.82
CA ASP A 616 -5.37 -31.20 15.49
C ASP A 616 -4.56 -29.92 15.77
N SER A 617 -4.70 -28.94 14.91
CA SER A 617 -3.99 -27.67 15.00
C SER A 617 -4.25 -26.91 16.32
N LYS A 618 -5.44 -27.05 16.90
CA LYS A 618 -5.80 -26.35 18.16
C LYS A 618 -5.18 -27.06 19.36
N ALA A 619 -5.27 -28.38 19.41
CA ALA A 619 -4.64 -29.14 20.47
C ALA A 619 -3.11 -28.96 20.48
N GLU A 620 -2.48 -28.95 19.31
CA GLU A 620 -1.05 -28.72 19.18
C GLU A 620 -0.66 -27.28 19.53
N ALA A 621 -1.48 -26.27 19.18
CA ALA A 621 -1.26 -24.90 19.63
C ALA A 621 -1.32 -24.77 21.16
N GLN A 622 -2.31 -25.41 21.78
CA GLN A 622 -2.45 -25.40 23.24
C GLN A 622 -1.28 -26.09 23.93
N LYS A 623 -0.84 -27.24 23.42
CA LYS A 623 0.32 -27.98 23.93
C LYS A 623 1.62 -27.19 23.79
N ALA A 624 1.80 -26.49 22.68
CA ALA A 624 3.00 -25.70 22.42
C ALA A 624 3.07 -24.41 23.23
N GLY A 625 1.92 -23.85 23.62
CA GLY A 625 1.87 -22.64 24.43
C GLY A 625 2.42 -21.38 23.76
N ILE A 626 2.43 -21.33 22.43
CA ILE A 626 2.96 -20.17 21.68
C ILE A 626 1.99 -19.00 21.81
N THR A 627 2.36 -18.00 22.60
CA THR A 627 1.62 -16.73 22.69
C THR A 627 1.97 -15.81 21.50
N LEU A 628 1.22 -14.71 21.34
CA LEU A 628 1.51 -13.72 20.28
C LEU A 628 2.92 -13.12 20.42
N ASP A 629 3.35 -12.84 21.65
CA ASP A 629 4.68 -12.26 21.92
C ASP A 629 5.81 -13.25 21.59
N VAL A 630 5.63 -14.52 21.95
CA VAL A 630 6.56 -15.60 21.58
C VAL A 630 6.59 -15.76 20.04
N LEU A 631 5.43 -15.75 19.39
CA LEU A 631 5.36 -15.83 17.92
C LEU A 631 6.04 -14.63 17.27
N GLU A 632 5.89 -13.43 17.82
CA GLU A 632 6.55 -12.23 17.29
C GLU A 632 8.07 -12.33 17.42
N LYS A 633 8.59 -12.79 18.56
CA LYS A 633 10.02 -13.10 18.72
C LYS A 633 10.50 -14.07 17.65
N LEU A 634 9.83 -15.21 17.50
CA LEU A 634 10.17 -16.23 16.51
C LEU A 634 10.07 -15.69 15.07
N PHE A 635 9.10 -14.85 14.79
CA PHE A 635 8.92 -14.26 13.46
C PHE A 635 10.04 -13.29 13.11
N ILE A 636 10.44 -12.42 14.04
CA ILE A 636 11.58 -11.52 13.85
C ILE A 636 12.90 -12.30 13.71
N GLN A 637 13.11 -13.33 14.54
CA GLN A 637 14.28 -14.23 14.40
C GLN A 637 14.26 -14.93 13.02
N ALA A 638 13.11 -15.44 12.56
CA ALA A 638 12.98 -16.05 11.22
C ALA A 638 13.31 -15.06 10.10
N ILE A 639 12.91 -13.79 10.24
CA ILE A 639 13.26 -12.75 9.29
C ILE A 639 14.77 -12.48 9.31
N VAL A 640 15.32 -12.18 10.48
CA VAL A 640 16.70 -11.68 10.62
C VAL A 640 17.73 -12.81 10.43
N ASP A 641 17.51 -13.94 11.10
CA ASP A 641 18.49 -15.03 11.19
C ASP A 641 18.33 -16.09 10.09
N ALA A 642 17.17 -16.14 9.42
CA ALA A 642 16.94 -17.09 8.33
C ALA A 642 16.71 -16.39 7.01
N TYR A 643 15.61 -15.66 6.81
CA TYR A 643 15.24 -15.06 5.53
C TYR A 643 16.32 -14.10 4.99
N MET A 644 16.82 -13.20 5.82
CA MET A 644 17.84 -12.23 5.43
C MET A 644 19.18 -12.90 5.12
N GLN A 645 19.46 -14.08 5.69
CA GLN A 645 20.70 -14.83 5.46
C GLN A 645 20.61 -15.75 4.23
N GLU A 646 19.44 -15.97 3.67
CA GLU A 646 19.28 -16.80 2.49
C GLU A 646 19.71 -16.07 1.20
N TRP A 647 20.20 -16.91 0.24
CA TRP A 647 20.53 -16.48 -1.12
C TRP A 647 19.27 -16.16 -1.93
N ASP A 648 19.22 -14.99 -2.53
CA ASP A 648 18.19 -14.60 -3.50
C ASP A 648 18.68 -14.90 -4.92
N HIS A 649 18.03 -15.87 -5.58
CA HIS A 649 18.43 -16.32 -6.92
C HIS A 649 18.20 -15.28 -8.02
N LEU A 650 17.17 -14.41 -7.87
CA LEU A 650 16.91 -13.35 -8.83
C LEU A 650 17.99 -12.25 -8.73
N ARG A 651 18.35 -11.86 -7.51
CA ARG A 651 19.30 -10.78 -7.21
C ARG A 651 20.74 -11.27 -7.09
N ARG A 652 20.95 -12.58 -7.10
CA ARG A 652 22.26 -13.27 -7.06
C ARG A 652 23.11 -12.89 -5.86
N GLY A 653 22.52 -12.85 -4.67
CA GLY A 653 23.24 -12.55 -3.45
C GLY A 653 22.45 -12.89 -2.19
N ARG A 654 23.13 -12.91 -1.03
CA ARG A 654 22.49 -12.99 0.28
C ARG A 654 21.80 -11.66 0.56
N ARG A 655 20.53 -11.67 0.98
CA ARG A 655 19.72 -10.44 1.09
C ARG A 655 20.33 -9.40 2.03
N ALA A 656 20.91 -9.82 3.14
CA ALA A 656 21.62 -8.92 4.06
C ALA A 656 22.83 -8.26 3.38
N THR A 657 23.67 -9.03 2.69
CA THR A 657 24.83 -8.52 1.95
C THR A 657 24.41 -7.61 0.79
N LEU A 658 23.38 -7.99 0.03
CA LEU A 658 22.83 -7.14 -1.03
C LEU A 658 22.36 -5.79 -0.52
N TRP A 659 21.79 -5.76 0.69
CA TRP A 659 21.41 -4.50 1.32
C TRP A 659 22.63 -3.67 1.68
N GLU A 660 23.59 -4.24 2.38
CA GLU A 660 24.80 -3.56 2.83
C GLU A 660 25.63 -3.01 1.66
N GLU A 661 25.87 -3.81 0.63
CA GLU A 661 26.56 -3.41 -0.59
C GLU A 661 25.82 -2.29 -1.33
N SER A 662 24.49 -2.39 -1.46
CA SER A 662 23.67 -1.36 -2.10
C SER A 662 23.70 -0.04 -1.32
N VAL A 663 23.68 -0.10 0.00
CA VAL A 663 23.79 1.09 0.86
C VAL A 663 25.19 1.70 0.74
N GLN A 664 26.23 0.89 0.70
CA GLN A 664 27.61 1.38 0.52
C GLN A 664 27.79 2.10 -0.82
N GLN A 665 27.16 1.58 -1.89
CA GLN A 665 27.31 2.14 -3.25
C GLN A 665 26.44 3.37 -3.49
N LYS A 666 25.23 3.40 -2.95
CA LYS A 666 24.17 4.38 -3.31
C LYS A 666 23.68 5.21 -2.13
N GLY A 667 24.01 4.83 -0.92
CA GLY A 667 23.38 5.34 0.29
C GLY A 667 21.92 4.92 0.43
N VAL A 668 21.31 5.26 1.55
CA VAL A 668 19.90 5.05 1.82
C VAL A 668 19.27 6.37 2.30
N PRO A 669 18.07 6.74 1.85
CA PRO A 669 17.41 7.91 2.39
C PRO A 669 17.21 7.76 3.91
N ARG A 670 17.58 8.77 4.68
CA ARG A 670 17.44 8.81 6.13
C ARG A 670 16.42 9.88 6.52
N TYR A 671 15.73 9.65 7.60
CA TYR A 671 14.94 10.70 8.23
C TYR A 671 15.80 11.34 9.33
N LEU A 672 16.18 12.58 9.10
CA LEU A 672 16.97 13.41 10.03
C LEU A 672 16.16 14.60 10.57
N GLY A 673 14.86 14.65 10.31
CA GLY A 673 13.94 15.64 10.86
C GLY A 673 13.71 15.47 12.36
N SER A 674 12.75 16.20 12.90
CA SER A 674 12.43 16.10 14.32
C SER A 674 12.04 14.66 14.72
N PRO A 675 12.64 14.11 15.77
CA PRO A 675 12.18 12.83 16.34
C PRO A 675 10.69 12.85 16.74
N ASP A 676 10.15 14.03 16.96
CA ASP A 676 8.76 14.23 17.35
C ASP A 676 7.79 13.91 16.21
N ASP A 677 8.20 14.11 14.95
CA ASP A 677 7.40 13.70 13.80
C ASP A 677 7.22 12.18 13.73
N LEU A 678 8.22 11.40 14.19
CA LEU A 678 8.10 9.93 14.25
C LEU A 678 7.09 9.47 15.31
N LYS A 679 6.72 10.36 16.27
CA LYS A 679 5.65 10.09 17.23
C LYS A 679 4.27 10.17 16.59
N LEU A 680 4.12 10.87 15.45
CA LEU A 680 2.91 10.84 14.64
C LEU A 680 2.63 9.46 14.00
N LEU A 681 3.65 8.61 13.88
CA LEU A 681 3.53 7.22 13.43
C LEU A 681 2.98 6.28 14.53
N LEU A 682 2.80 6.77 15.75
CA LEU A 682 2.18 6.03 16.83
C LEU A 682 0.65 6.01 16.68
N MET A 683 -0.01 5.19 17.50
CA MET A 683 -1.46 5.10 17.48
C MET A 683 -2.12 6.40 17.97
N LYS A 684 -3.00 6.97 17.16
CA LYS A 684 -3.84 8.09 17.57
C LYS A 684 -5.03 7.59 18.37
N ALA A 685 -5.20 8.07 19.58
CA ALA A 685 -6.34 7.73 20.42
C ALA A 685 -7.62 8.43 19.93
N LYS A 686 -8.73 7.71 19.93
CA LYS A 686 -10.07 8.24 19.62
C LYS A 686 -10.89 8.34 20.88
N ASN A 687 -11.30 9.54 21.25
CA ASN A 687 -12.16 9.75 22.40
C ASN A 687 -13.62 9.44 22.04
N ARG A 688 -14.15 8.31 22.57
CA ARG A 688 -15.55 7.92 22.36
C ARG A 688 -16.58 8.88 23.00
N LYS A 689 -16.16 9.67 23.99
CA LYS A 689 -17.02 10.66 24.64
C LYS A 689 -17.15 11.94 23.82
N ASN A 690 -16.20 12.18 22.92
CA ASN A 690 -16.22 13.30 21.97
C ASN A 690 -16.05 12.76 20.55
N PRO A 691 -17.11 12.19 19.95
CA PRO A 691 -17.03 11.51 18.65
C PRO A 691 -16.81 12.48 17.48
N ILE A 692 -17.12 13.77 17.66
CA ILE A 692 -16.98 14.78 16.59
C ILE A 692 -15.51 15.11 16.34
N THR A 693 -14.75 15.45 17.38
CA THR A 693 -13.32 15.81 17.25
C THR A 693 -12.40 14.62 17.54
N GLY A 694 -12.85 13.63 18.30
CA GLY A 694 -12.04 12.51 18.80
C GLY A 694 -10.98 12.91 19.82
N ARG A 695 -10.93 14.21 20.20
CA ARG A 695 -9.92 14.81 21.07
C ARG A 695 -10.25 14.65 22.55
N TYR A 696 -9.24 14.80 23.39
CA TYR A 696 -9.33 14.67 24.83
C TYR A 696 -9.24 16.05 25.49
N ALA A 697 -10.20 16.35 26.36
CA ALA A 697 -10.17 17.56 27.16
C ALA A 697 -9.34 17.32 28.44
N ILE A 698 -8.54 18.28 28.84
CA ILE A 698 -7.79 18.27 30.09
C ILE A 698 -8.63 18.90 31.20
N THR A 699 -8.95 18.11 32.20
CA THR A 699 -9.79 18.54 33.32
C THR A 699 -8.96 18.53 34.60
N GLN A 700 -8.91 19.66 35.28
CA GLN A 700 -8.23 19.81 36.58
C GLN A 700 -6.75 19.36 36.60
N GLY A 701 -6.00 19.62 35.52
CA GLY A 701 -4.59 19.20 35.43
C GLY A 701 -4.38 17.67 35.36
N ARG A 702 -5.43 16.91 35.04
CA ARG A 702 -5.42 15.46 34.88
C ARG A 702 -5.94 15.06 33.51
N LEU A 703 -5.37 14.02 32.98
CA LEU A 703 -5.78 13.42 31.73
C LEU A 703 -6.11 11.95 31.95
N SER A 704 -7.35 11.56 31.69
CA SER A 704 -7.75 10.15 31.77
C SER A 704 -7.72 9.51 30.38
N PHE A 705 -6.95 8.44 30.25
CA PHE A 705 -6.86 7.66 29.03
C PHE A 705 -6.83 6.16 29.36
N LEU A 706 -7.63 5.34 28.64
CA LEU A 706 -7.77 3.88 28.86
C LEU A 706 -8.17 3.51 30.30
N GLY A 707 -8.86 4.42 31.01
CA GLY A 707 -9.28 4.23 32.42
C GLY A 707 -8.17 4.45 33.44
N ARG A 708 -7.04 5.01 33.02
CA ARG A 708 -5.88 5.35 33.87
C ARG A 708 -5.64 6.86 33.89
N ASN A 709 -4.99 7.35 34.91
CA ASN A 709 -4.65 8.73 35.06
C ASN A 709 -3.21 9.01 34.58
N TYR A 710 -3.07 10.03 33.77
CA TYR A 710 -1.79 10.48 33.25
C TYR A 710 -1.49 11.88 33.79
N VAL A 711 -0.24 12.09 34.14
CA VAL A 711 0.27 13.35 34.67
C VAL A 711 1.49 13.82 33.86
N SER A 712 1.60 15.13 33.76
CA SER A 712 2.80 15.79 33.24
C SER A 712 2.95 17.10 34.01
N PRO A 713 3.93 17.20 34.91
CA PRO A 713 4.08 18.35 35.78
C PRO A 713 4.16 19.64 34.99
N GLY A 714 3.31 20.61 35.32
CA GLY A 714 3.24 21.93 34.71
C GLY A 714 2.71 21.97 33.27
N LEU A 715 2.72 20.89 32.52
CA LEU A 715 2.22 20.87 31.13
C LEU A 715 0.68 20.79 31.08
N LEU A 716 0.08 19.86 31.82
CA LEU A 716 -1.36 19.70 31.81
C LEU A 716 -2.11 20.89 32.39
N ASP A 717 -1.49 21.61 33.31
CA ASP A 717 -2.05 22.87 33.83
C ASP A 717 -2.06 23.98 32.78
N ARG A 718 -1.00 24.10 31.97
CA ARG A 718 -0.93 25.04 30.84
C ARG A 718 -1.94 24.69 29.71
N LEU A 719 -2.26 23.43 29.57
CA LEU A 719 -3.20 22.95 28.56
C LEU A 719 -4.63 22.84 29.08
N ARG A 720 -4.92 23.29 30.28
CA ARG A 720 -6.24 23.27 30.92
C ARG A 720 -7.29 23.91 30.02
N GLY A 721 -8.38 23.20 29.77
CA GLY A 721 -9.48 23.65 28.91
C GLY A 721 -9.23 23.54 27.42
N LYS A 722 -8.05 23.05 26.99
CA LYS A 722 -7.77 22.75 25.58
C LYS A 722 -8.12 21.32 25.23
N GLU A 723 -8.51 21.12 23.98
CA GLU A 723 -8.69 19.78 23.40
C GLU A 723 -7.40 19.35 22.71
N ILE A 724 -6.88 18.18 23.07
CA ILE A 724 -5.61 17.63 22.59
C ILE A 724 -5.81 16.29 21.89
N ASP A 725 -4.93 16.01 20.94
CA ASP A 725 -4.76 14.68 20.35
C ASP A 725 -3.76 13.88 21.20
N ILE A 726 -4.06 12.61 21.44
CA ILE A 726 -3.18 11.70 22.17
C ILE A 726 -2.63 10.68 21.18
N TYR A 727 -1.31 10.51 21.22
CA TYR A 727 -0.62 9.44 20.52
C TYR A 727 0.08 8.54 21.53
N TYR A 728 0.10 7.22 21.28
CA TYR A 728 0.67 6.25 22.21
C TYR A 728 1.18 5.00 21.48
N ASP A 729 2.12 4.30 22.12
CA ASP A 729 2.55 2.99 21.67
C ASP A 729 1.63 1.92 22.27
N ARG A 730 1.11 1.02 21.44
CA ARG A 730 0.26 -0.10 21.91
C ARG A 730 1.01 -1.10 22.79
N ARG A 731 2.32 -1.14 22.69
CA ARG A 731 3.20 -2.00 23.51
C ARG A 731 3.60 -1.38 24.83
N ASP A 732 3.51 -0.07 24.92
CA ASP A 732 3.86 0.66 26.13
C ASP A 732 2.94 1.87 26.33
N ILE A 733 1.91 1.67 27.12
CA ILE A 733 0.97 2.72 27.50
C ILE A 733 1.40 3.47 28.76
N SER A 734 2.63 3.24 29.26
CA SER A 734 3.13 3.99 30.43
C SER A 734 3.38 5.46 30.12
N VAL A 735 3.62 5.79 28.84
CA VAL A 735 3.84 7.15 28.34
C VAL A 735 2.88 7.41 27.18
N ILE A 736 2.31 8.60 27.14
CA ILE A 736 1.52 9.09 26.02
C ILE A 736 2.06 10.45 25.56
N TYR A 737 1.89 10.71 24.27
CA TYR A 737 2.37 11.92 23.60
C TYR A 737 1.18 12.84 23.30
N LEU A 738 1.29 14.10 23.68
CA LEU A 738 0.24 15.09 23.59
C LEU A 738 0.50 16.04 22.43
N PHE A 739 -0.46 16.13 21.51
CA PHE A 739 -0.38 17.00 20.35
C PHE A 739 -1.49 18.05 20.38
N LEU A 740 -1.12 19.27 20.07
CA LEU A 740 -2.05 20.38 19.88
C LEU A 740 -1.86 20.90 18.45
N GLU A 741 -2.93 20.93 17.64
CA GLU A 741 -2.91 21.43 16.26
C GLU A 741 -1.83 20.77 15.36
N GLY A 742 -1.51 19.50 15.67
CA GLY A 742 -0.53 18.73 14.91
C GLY A 742 0.92 18.85 15.36
N GLU A 743 1.20 19.67 16.39
CA GLU A 743 2.54 19.81 16.98
C GLU A 743 2.61 19.11 18.35
N LEU A 744 3.75 18.47 18.63
CA LEU A 744 4.00 17.83 19.92
C LEU A 744 4.16 18.91 21.00
N VAL A 745 3.32 18.87 22.02
CA VAL A 745 3.41 19.78 23.16
C VAL A 745 4.10 19.14 24.36
N GLY A 746 4.21 17.82 24.41
CA GLY A 746 4.95 17.09 25.43
C GLY A 746 4.43 15.69 25.70
N GLU A 747 4.92 15.11 26.79
CA GLU A 747 4.62 13.74 27.21
C GLU A 747 3.86 13.73 28.54
N ALA A 748 3.02 12.72 28.74
CA ALA A 748 2.38 12.48 30.02
C ALA A 748 2.55 11.01 30.43
N TYR A 749 2.73 10.77 31.73
CA TYR A 749 3.11 9.50 32.29
C TYR A 749 1.96 8.91 33.12
N CYS A 750 1.74 7.62 32.97
CA CYS A 750 0.73 6.91 33.75
C CYS A 750 1.17 6.81 35.20
N THR A 751 0.37 7.35 36.12
CA THR A 751 0.67 7.35 37.57
C THR A 751 0.72 5.95 38.18
N GLU A 752 -0.01 5.00 37.59
CA GLU A 752 -0.11 3.62 38.08
C GLU A 752 1.03 2.73 37.53
N LEU A 753 1.73 3.17 36.48
CA LEU A 753 2.73 2.40 35.76
C LEU A 753 4.11 3.01 35.82
N LEU A 754 4.38 3.91 36.76
CA LEU A 754 5.68 4.58 36.87
C LEU A 754 6.82 3.56 36.84
N GLY A 755 7.64 3.62 35.76
CA GLY A 755 8.78 2.74 35.55
C GLY A 755 8.45 1.33 35.06
N GLN A 756 7.18 0.99 34.88
CA GLN A 756 6.75 -0.32 34.36
C GLN A 756 6.12 -0.18 32.99
N ARG A 757 6.62 -0.90 32.02
CA ARG A 757 5.98 -1.02 30.71
C ARG A 757 4.76 -1.92 30.81
N MET A 758 3.72 -1.54 30.11
CA MET A 758 2.50 -2.33 29.98
C MET A 758 1.92 -2.15 28.58
N SER A 759 1.58 -3.25 27.93
CA SER A 759 0.89 -3.22 26.66
C SER A 759 -0.61 -2.93 26.83
N ILE A 760 -1.24 -2.44 25.74
CA ILE A 760 -2.70 -2.22 25.73
C ILE A 760 -3.47 -3.52 25.97
N TRP A 761 -2.95 -4.66 25.50
CA TRP A 761 -3.57 -5.99 25.68
C TRP A 761 -3.53 -6.44 27.13
N GLU A 762 -2.39 -6.30 27.80
CA GLU A 762 -2.29 -6.57 29.24
C GLU A 762 -3.21 -5.66 30.04
N ALA A 763 -3.25 -4.37 29.70
CA ALA A 763 -4.17 -3.43 30.35
C ALA A 763 -5.64 -3.82 30.15
N GLN A 764 -6.01 -4.28 28.95
CA GLN A 764 -7.37 -4.75 28.65
C GLN A 764 -7.69 -6.05 29.38
N THR A 765 -6.75 -6.98 29.45
CA THR A 765 -6.91 -8.24 30.17
C THR A 765 -7.08 -8.00 31.66
N ARG A 766 -6.21 -7.18 32.27
CA ARG A 766 -6.34 -6.78 33.68
C ARG A 766 -7.68 -6.11 33.95
N ARG A 767 -8.09 -5.18 33.10
CA ARG A 767 -9.37 -4.49 33.24
C ARG A 767 -10.58 -5.43 33.13
N LYS A 768 -10.50 -6.47 32.30
CA LYS A 768 -11.55 -7.49 32.22
C LYS A 768 -11.59 -8.28 33.51
N ALA A 769 -10.45 -8.75 34.00
CA ALA A 769 -10.35 -9.46 35.27
C ALA A 769 -10.86 -8.60 36.45
N ASP A 770 -10.44 -7.33 36.54
CA ASP A 770 -10.94 -6.40 37.57
C ASP A 770 -12.46 -6.19 37.46
N THR A 771 -12.99 -6.14 36.21
CA THR A 771 -14.45 -5.98 36.00
C THR A 771 -15.21 -7.22 36.40
N GLU A 772 -14.69 -8.41 36.18
CA GLU A 772 -15.28 -9.69 36.61
C GLU A 772 -15.23 -9.79 38.12
N GLN A 773 -14.08 -9.54 38.76
CA GLN A 773 -13.97 -9.52 40.22
C GLN A 773 -14.90 -8.48 40.87
N ALA A 774 -15.03 -7.30 40.26
CA ALA A 774 -15.96 -6.28 40.72
C ALA A 774 -17.43 -6.70 40.57
N LYS A 775 -17.79 -7.44 39.52
CA LYS A 775 -19.12 -8.01 39.34
C LYS A 775 -19.41 -9.06 40.42
N ASP A 776 -18.45 -9.95 40.65
CA ASP A 776 -18.58 -10.99 41.69
C ASP A 776 -18.72 -10.38 43.08
N ALA A 777 -17.86 -9.41 43.42
CA ALA A 777 -17.94 -8.67 44.68
C ALA A 777 -19.26 -7.91 44.83
N ASN A 778 -19.75 -7.28 43.75
CA ASN A 778 -21.04 -6.60 43.75
C ASN A 778 -22.21 -7.58 43.91
N THR A 779 -22.13 -8.76 43.29
CA THR A 779 -23.12 -9.82 43.43
C THR A 779 -23.20 -10.31 44.88
N ILE A 780 -22.04 -10.62 45.48
CA ILE A 780 -21.94 -11.01 46.91
C ILE A 780 -22.51 -9.90 47.82
N SER A 781 -22.16 -8.63 47.55
CA SER A 781 -22.69 -7.48 48.29
C SER A 781 -24.20 -7.36 48.15
N LEU A 782 -24.75 -7.62 46.99
CA LEU A 782 -26.18 -7.55 46.69
C LEU A 782 -26.94 -8.67 47.41
N GLU A 783 -26.41 -9.89 47.39
CA GLU A 783 -26.92 -11.04 48.12
C GLU A 783 -26.91 -10.79 49.65
N ASN A 784 -25.81 -10.28 50.15
CA ASN A 784 -25.72 -9.90 51.55
C ASN A 784 -26.72 -8.79 51.95
N ARG A 785 -26.93 -7.79 51.12
CA ARG A 785 -27.92 -6.73 51.31
C ARG A 785 -29.35 -7.32 51.30
N GLN A 786 -29.63 -8.24 50.36
CA GLN A 786 -30.93 -8.92 50.31
C GLN A 786 -31.16 -9.76 51.51
N ARG A 787 -30.16 -10.51 51.99
CA ARG A 787 -30.23 -11.28 53.23
C ARG A 787 -30.54 -10.37 54.42
N ILE A 788 -29.81 -9.27 54.59
CA ILE A 788 -30.05 -8.29 55.66
C ILE A 788 -31.46 -7.69 55.56
N GLN A 789 -31.96 -7.39 54.36
CA GLN A 789 -33.31 -6.89 54.17
C GLN A 789 -34.38 -7.96 54.51
N GLN A 790 -34.13 -9.21 54.18
CA GLN A 790 -35.03 -10.32 54.53
C GLN A 790 -35.02 -10.58 56.01
N GLU A 791 -33.86 -10.55 56.69
CA GLU A 791 -33.78 -10.64 58.15
C GLU A 791 -34.46 -9.45 58.82
N ALA A 792 -34.29 -8.22 58.32
CA ALA A 792 -35.01 -7.08 58.83
C ALA A 792 -36.55 -7.17 58.62
N ALA A 793 -36.97 -7.72 57.47
CA ALA A 793 -38.39 -7.92 57.19
C ALA A 793 -39.04 -9.02 58.02
N SER A 794 -38.29 -10.13 58.24
CA SER A 794 -38.73 -11.23 59.13
C SER A 794 -38.73 -10.79 60.60
N GLY A 795 -37.75 -10.02 61.00
CA GLY A 795 -37.66 -9.38 62.32
C GLY A 795 -38.77 -8.39 62.55
N ARG A 796 -39.30 -7.69 61.56
CA ARG A 796 -40.50 -6.83 61.73
C ARG A 796 -41.78 -7.59 62.08
N LYS A 797 -41.97 -8.82 61.71
CA LYS A 797 -43.11 -9.63 62.11
C LYS A 797 -42.94 -10.17 63.54
N ALA A 798 -41.74 -10.46 63.96
CA ALA A 798 -41.43 -10.88 65.31
C ALA A 798 -41.42 -9.68 66.30
N LEU A 799 -40.93 -8.48 65.82
CA LEU A 799 -40.84 -7.28 66.63
C LEU A 799 -42.15 -6.67 67.00
N SER A 800 -43.30 -6.98 66.41
CA SER A 800 -44.58 -6.46 66.84
C SER A 800 -45.01 -7.05 68.15
N LEU A 801 -44.60 -8.25 68.48
CA LEU A 801 -44.81 -8.92 69.72
C LEU A 801 -43.68 -8.74 70.74
N GLU A 802 -42.48 -8.73 70.31
CA GLU A 802 -41.28 -8.55 71.11
C GLU A 802 -40.98 -7.09 71.44
N THR A 803 -41.32 -6.12 70.59
CA THR A 803 -41.26 -4.69 70.90
C THR A 803 -42.18 -4.32 72.02
N ARG A 804 -43.36 -4.92 72.08
CA ARG A 804 -44.24 -4.76 73.18
C ARG A 804 -43.73 -5.43 74.51
N ARG A 805 -42.93 -6.52 74.34
CA ARG A 805 -42.28 -7.14 75.54
C ARG A 805 -41.06 -6.32 75.97
N LEU A 806 -40.25 -5.85 75.03
CA LEU A 806 -39.09 -5.06 75.32
C LEU A 806 -39.40 -3.65 75.79
N GLU A 807 -40.45 -3.03 75.31
CA GLU A 807 -40.94 -1.74 75.85
C GLU A 807 -41.43 -1.95 77.24
N LYS A 808 -42.12 -3.05 77.54
CA LYS A 808 -42.57 -3.42 78.88
C LYS A 808 -41.37 -3.74 79.81
N GLN A 809 -40.33 -4.38 79.31
CA GLN A 809 -39.06 -4.58 80.01
C GLN A 809 -38.20 -3.34 80.17
N ARG A 810 -38.19 -2.42 79.20
CA ARG A 810 -37.57 -1.10 79.34
C ARG A 810 -38.29 -0.21 80.38
N LEU A 811 -39.58 -0.21 80.40
CA LEU A 811 -40.35 0.48 81.38
C LEU A 811 -40.08 -0.09 82.77
N LEU A 812 -39.94 -1.43 82.93
CA LEU A 812 -39.55 -2.09 84.17
C LEU A 812 -38.06 -1.89 84.50
N ALA A 813 -37.16 -1.71 83.53
CA ALA A 813 -35.73 -1.45 83.70
C ALA A 813 -35.46 -0.01 84.08
N GLN A 814 -36.31 0.94 83.62
CA GLN A 814 -36.22 2.37 84.03
C GLN A 814 -36.59 2.55 85.50
N GLN A 815 -37.19 1.56 86.11
CA GLN A 815 -37.49 1.55 87.60
C GLN A 815 -36.39 0.86 88.40
N ARG A 816 -35.32 0.35 87.75
CA ARG A 816 -34.22 -0.23 88.52
C ARG A 816 -33.02 0.75 88.43
N PRO A 817 -32.33 0.98 89.58
CA PRO A 817 -31.12 1.81 89.58
C PRO A 817 -30.10 1.20 88.65
N GLU A 818 -29.46 2.03 87.81
CA GLU A 818 -28.39 1.63 86.97
C GLU A 818 -27.27 0.93 87.77
N MET A 819 -26.96 -0.30 87.43
CA MET A 819 -25.80 -0.98 88.01
C MET A 819 -24.52 -0.36 87.41
N HIS A 820 -23.62 0.04 88.30
CA HIS A 820 -22.34 0.60 87.93
C HIS A 820 -21.58 -0.39 87.02
N PRO A 821 -20.87 0.06 85.92
CA PRO A 821 -20.21 -0.79 85.00
C PRO A 821 -19.26 -1.81 85.67
N ASP A 822 -18.61 -1.44 86.70
CA ASP A 822 -17.73 -2.35 87.47
C ASP A 822 -18.42 -3.51 88.06
N HIS A 823 -19.71 -3.39 88.50
CA HIS A 823 -20.49 -4.47 89.00
C HIS A 823 -20.93 -5.48 87.91
N VAL A 824 -21.15 -5.00 86.67
CA VAL A 824 -21.36 -5.84 85.49
C VAL A 824 -20.16 -6.66 85.17
N GLN A 825 -18.97 -6.04 85.19
CA GLN A 825 -17.68 -6.73 84.93
C GLN A 825 -17.38 -7.73 86.09
N ALA A 826 -17.64 -7.42 87.28
CA ALA A 826 -17.50 -8.37 88.44
C ALA A 826 -18.43 -9.56 88.24
N ALA A 827 -19.69 -9.38 87.88
CA ALA A 827 -20.68 -10.44 87.64
C ALA A 827 -20.23 -11.33 86.39
N LEU A 828 -19.72 -10.73 85.33
CA LEU A 828 -19.20 -11.48 84.22
C LEU A 828 -17.94 -12.29 84.55
N ARG A 829 -17.08 -11.83 85.44
CA ARG A 829 -15.93 -12.58 85.97
C ARG A 829 -16.32 -13.76 86.77
N VAL A 830 -17.38 -13.62 87.65
CA VAL A 830 -17.93 -14.69 88.40
C VAL A 830 -18.56 -15.76 87.48
N LEU A 831 -19.32 -15.36 86.49
CA LEU A 831 -19.95 -16.30 85.56
C LEU A 831 -18.86 -17.02 84.69
N ALA A 832 -17.81 -16.35 84.31
CA ALA A 832 -16.67 -16.95 83.64
C ALA A 832 -15.91 -17.96 84.51
N HIS A 833 -15.82 -17.67 85.78
CA HIS A 833 -15.21 -18.60 86.78
C HIS A 833 -16.08 -19.83 87.03
N GLN A 834 -17.41 -19.71 87.02
CA GLN A 834 -18.36 -20.84 87.19
C GLN A 834 -18.34 -21.73 85.89
N GLN A 835 -18.16 -21.17 84.73
CA GLN A 835 -18.02 -21.97 83.49
C GLN A 835 -16.71 -22.74 83.44
N SER A 836 -15.65 -22.24 84.08
CA SER A 836 -14.37 -22.94 84.15
C SER A 836 -14.28 -24.13 85.11
N THR A 837 -15.24 -24.24 85.99
CA THR A 837 -15.29 -25.33 87.00
C THR A 837 -16.26 -26.44 86.66
N SER A 838 -16.92 -26.37 85.54
CA SER A 838 -17.84 -27.47 85.09
C SER A 838 -17.00 -28.54 84.35
N PRO A 839 -17.19 -29.81 84.64
CA PRO A 839 -16.51 -30.89 83.95
C PRO A 839 -16.95 -30.94 82.49
N PRO A 840 -16.04 -31.27 81.57
CA PRO A 840 -16.38 -31.34 80.17
C PRO A 840 -17.47 -32.35 79.89
N PRO A 841 -18.44 -32.05 79.04
CA PRO A 841 -19.51 -33.02 78.70
C PRO A 841 -18.86 -34.24 78.00
N PRO A 842 -19.42 -35.43 78.16
CA PRO A 842 -18.91 -36.65 77.61
C PRO A 842 -18.93 -36.59 76.09
N ARG A 843 -17.83 -37.07 75.48
CA ARG A 843 -17.70 -37.19 74.03
C ARG A 843 -18.81 -38.09 73.48
N GLN A 844 -19.69 -37.55 72.65
CA GLN A 844 -20.60 -38.31 71.80
C GLN A 844 -19.79 -39.09 70.70
N PRO A 845 -20.20 -40.32 70.44
CA PRO A 845 -19.54 -41.13 69.39
C PRO A 845 -19.94 -40.63 68.03
N THR A 846 -18.92 -40.51 67.21
CA THR A 846 -19.06 -40.29 65.78
C THR A 846 -19.77 -41.43 65.09
N GLY A 847 -20.85 -41.12 64.42
CA GLY A 847 -21.46 -42.03 63.43
C GLY A 847 -22.98 -42.05 63.53
N LEU A 848 -23.59 -41.40 62.63
CA LEU A 848 -24.75 -41.76 61.84
C LEU A 848 -25.43 -40.48 61.27
N LEU A 849 -25.53 -40.46 60.01
CA LEU A 849 -26.29 -39.45 59.22
C LEU A 849 -27.79 -39.49 59.67
N PRO A 850 -28.42 -38.35 59.83
CA PRO A 850 -29.88 -38.34 60.07
C PRO A 850 -30.63 -38.73 58.78
N PRO A 851 -31.76 -39.37 58.87
CA PRO A 851 -32.60 -39.78 57.76
C PRO A 851 -33.25 -38.58 57.08
N ALA A 852 -33.43 -38.70 55.76
CA ALA A 852 -34.16 -37.76 54.95
C ALA A 852 -35.57 -37.47 55.49
N VAL A 853 -35.91 -36.19 55.60
CA VAL A 853 -37.23 -35.70 55.89
C VAL A 853 -37.99 -35.59 54.55
N PRO A 854 -39.23 -36.02 54.43
CA PRO A 854 -40.02 -35.95 53.22
C PRO A 854 -40.43 -34.54 52.93
N GLU A 855 -40.40 -34.18 51.63
CA GLU A 855 -40.99 -33.00 51.07
C GLU A 855 -42.47 -32.97 51.30
N ASP A 856 -43.03 -31.97 52.03
CA ASP A 856 -44.36 -31.52 51.86
C ASP A 856 -44.53 -30.04 52.12
N ASP A 857 -45.13 -29.43 51.12
CA ASP A 857 -45.87 -28.18 51.08
C ASP A 857 -45.23 -26.88 51.65
N ALA A 858 -44.56 -26.19 50.85
CA ALA A 858 -44.36 -24.72 51.02
C ALA A 858 -45.13 -23.94 49.91
N PRO A 859 -45.99 -22.96 50.32
CA PRO A 859 -46.72 -22.18 49.32
C PRO A 859 -45.78 -21.27 48.49
N ALA A 860 -46.02 -21.19 47.18
CA ALA A 860 -45.31 -20.37 46.20
C ALA A 860 -45.27 -18.90 46.61
N THR A 861 -44.08 -18.36 46.77
CA THR A 861 -43.85 -16.92 46.87
C THR A 861 -43.78 -16.35 45.46
N PRO A 862 -44.43 -15.23 45.16
CA PRO A 862 -44.43 -14.63 43.81
C PRO A 862 -43.04 -14.04 43.48
N ILE A 863 -42.47 -14.51 42.41
CA ILE A 863 -41.28 -13.97 41.84
C ILE A 863 -41.63 -12.60 41.21
N VAL A 864 -41.20 -11.52 41.83
CA VAL A 864 -41.22 -10.18 41.22
C VAL A 864 -40.13 -10.15 40.18
N ARG A 865 -40.48 -10.35 38.91
CA ARG A 865 -39.61 -10.06 37.77
C ARG A 865 -39.45 -8.57 37.63
N LEU A 866 -38.30 -8.04 38.01
CA LEU A 866 -37.85 -6.71 37.59
C LEU A 866 -37.60 -6.76 36.08
N GLN A 867 -38.48 -6.15 35.30
CA GLN A 867 -38.27 -5.88 33.90
C GLN A 867 -37.19 -4.79 33.78
N ILE A 868 -35.99 -5.21 33.42
CA ILE A 868 -34.94 -4.28 32.92
C ILE A 868 -35.40 -3.83 31.54
N ARG A 869 -35.87 -2.58 31.41
CA ARG A 869 -36.08 -1.92 30.11
C ARG A 869 -34.76 -1.87 29.37
N LYS A 870 -34.59 -2.74 28.37
CA LYS A 870 -33.60 -2.55 27.34
C LYS A 870 -33.95 -1.25 26.59
N ARG A 871 -33.12 -0.24 26.69
CA ARG A 871 -33.11 0.86 25.74
C ARG A 871 -32.85 0.26 24.36
N ARG A 872 -33.81 0.36 23.47
CA ARG A 872 -33.64 0.15 22.05
C ARG A 872 -32.59 1.15 21.58
N SER A 873 -31.49 0.66 21.00
CA SER A 873 -30.67 1.42 20.09
C SER A 873 -31.49 1.58 18.81
N ASN A 874 -31.87 2.78 18.48
CA ASN A 874 -32.24 3.10 17.12
C ASN A 874 -30.95 3.07 16.30
N ASP A 875 -30.84 2.05 15.45
CA ASP A 875 -30.03 2.11 14.25
C ASP A 875 -30.91 2.77 13.19
N ASP A 876 -30.49 3.92 12.72
CA ASP A 876 -30.66 4.48 11.39
C ASP A 876 -29.29 4.98 10.89
#